data_4d2ccd8d0aa748f1a9c7f1deb2fab1e5
#
_entry.id   4d2ccd8d0aa748f1a9c7f1deb2fab1e5
#
_cell.length_a   1.000
_cell.length_b   1.000
_cell.length_c   1.000
_cell.angle_alpha   90.00
_cell.angle_beta   90.00
_cell.angle_gamma   90.00
#
_symmetry.space_group_name_H-M   'P 1'
#
loop_
_entity.id
_entity.type
_entity.pdbx_description
1 polymer ?
#
loop_
_entity_poly.entity_id
_entity_poly.type
_entity_poly.pdbx_seq_one_letter_code
_entity_poly.pdbx_strand_id
1 'polypeptide(L)'
;NPWRKYILDKCDLIILRDRISYNYVVAFINNTDKVFLAADACFAHKIEGKHEPIVKDKIIGFTPLKYKYPNSDNPKYEFEKYKEIIVRFFDILMENDPELVIEFFPQLYNKHSDLPIIYEMISSMKYKDRTIVFSNNKNGVEQQLEISKLNTMIATRYHSAVFACKMQVPCICIAYEHKAVAMMESFELSDYTLDINNLTFEKLSNTFTLLTSNLEIINNSLKKNTNKITSSSKSTIQRIHDLYKGNETKRRSSKYFVDSKIKFPQLCRSCGACEGICPQYAIRMEKNQYKQYIPNLFLDECIDCDKCNKICPVQENMFNDTIIGKYRKIVIAKSTDSEINKRGSSGGVVSQLLSFGIDNHYFKQIITVENQENKIIADPIIVDSNTNIPSGSKYISSPLLRNLKHFTKESVITVLPCEAQAIRNVNTDIIIFGLFCSKLSNEDLINYLIQKSNCHYDDIVDINYRNGEWPGNVEIKFKDNGVFRYKLTRSIFTAIYNSYYYTNSGCLLCNDYTAEHADISFGDPRGGKQYQKDEFGSTLVIIRSERGENLFNHAVEKGIITAEEYPIEKLITGHIKEIFSKKIAIKDRIMKFNSKSLQKIGYRNQSNSEPFRYWFATKILNTYMINNNWRRRKTLNSYESIKTKNPRVIFFTRYANALLVNLLLGKRRIIRKINKLVANEKL
;
A
#
# COMPACT_ATOMS: atom_id res chain seq x y z
N ASN A 1 21.91 -0.70 -11.75
CA ASN A 1 23.25 -0.26 -12.21
C ASN A 1 24.14 -0.03 -10.98
N PRO A 2 25.25 -0.78 -10.81
CA PRO A 2 26.13 -0.69 -9.64
C PRO A 2 26.71 0.71 -9.43
N TRP A 3 27.03 1.43 -10.50
CA TRP A 3 27.57 2.79 -10.44
C TRP A 3 26.58 3.80 -9.83
N ARG A 4 25.28 3.71 -10.16
CA ARG A 4 24.27 4.60 -9.54
C ARG A 4 24.20 4.37 -8.04
N LYS A 5 24.23 3.11 -7.61
CA LYS A 5 24.26 2.76 -6.19
C LYS A 5 25.50 3.31 -5.50
N TYR A 6 26.67 3.11 -6.09
CA TYR A 6 27.94 3.58 -5.54
C TYR A 6 27.94 5.12 -5.36
N ILE A 7 27.48 5.87 -6.37
CA ILE A 7 27.39 7.33 -6.29
C ILE A 7 26.44 7.76 -5.17
N LEU A 8 25.24 7.20 -5.13
CA LEU A 8 24.23 7.53 -4.11
C LEU A 8 24.70 7.13 -2.70
N ASP A 9 25.41 6.02 -2.55
CA ASP A 9 25.98 5.60 -1.27
C ASP A 9 27.09 6.56 -0.77
N LYS A 10 27.73 7.32 -1.66
CA LYS A 10 28.77 8.31 -1.33
C LYS A 10 28.25 9.73 -1.06
N CYS A 11 27.02 10.05 -1.45
CA CYS A 11 26.43 11.35 -1.12
C CYS A 11 26.24 11.49 0.40
N ASP A 12 26.44 12.68 0.94
CA ASP A 12 26.16 13.02 2.35
C ASP A 12 24.67 13.29 2.57
N LEU A 13 23.99 13.82 1.55
CA LEU A 13 22.59 14.17 1.55
C LEU A 13 21.97 13.88 0.18
N ILE A 14 20.81 13.26 0.14
CA ILE A 14 20.05 13.00 -1.06
C ILE A 14 18.64 13.55 -0.87
N ILE A 15 18.27 14.50 -1.72
CA ILE A 15 16.97 15.16 -1.69
C ILE A 15 16.22 14.81 -2.97
N LEU A 16 15.01 14.31 -2.83
CA LEU A 16 14.19 13.85 -3.95
C LEU A 16 12.84 14.56 -3.90
N ARG A 17 12.43 15.07 -5.06
CA ARG A 17 11.24 15.94 -5.17
C ARG A 17 9.94 15.20 -5.44
N ASP A 18 10.00 13.89 -5.66
CA ASP A 18 8.84 13.05 -5.87
C ASP A 18 8.94 11.71 -5.13
N ARG A 19 7.79 11.17 -4.76
CA ARG A 19 7.68 9.95 -3.96
C ARG A 19 8.18 8.70 -4.71
N ILE A 20 8.03 8.66 -6.01
CA ILE A 20 8.46 7.52 -6.83
C ILE A 20 9.98 7.42 -6.82
N SER A 21 10.65 8.54 -7.09
CA SER A 21 12.12 8.63 -7.01
C SER A 21 12.63 8.34 -5.61
N TYR A 22 11.96 8.86 -4.57
CA TYR A 22 12.31 8.59 -3.18
C TYR A 22 12.24 7.09 -2.85
N ASN A 23 11.13 6.44 -3.15
CA ASN A 23 10.94 5.02 -2.91
C ASN A 23 11.96 4.17 -3.68
N TYR A 24 12.29 4.58 -4.91
CA TYR A 24 13.31 3.91 -5.71
C TYR A 24 14.70 4.01 -5.07
N VAL A 25 15.12 5.19 -4.66
CA VAL A 25 16.44 5.42 -4.07
C VAL A 25 16.56 4.74 -2.72
N VAL A 26 15.56 4.88 -1.85
CA VAL A 26 15.53 4.22 -0.54
C VAL A 26 15.60 2.69 -0.66
N ALA A 27 14.96 2.10 -1.67
CA ALA A 27 15.05 0.66 -1.92
C ALA A 27 16.39 0.21 -2.51
N PHE A 28 17.18 1.15 -3.00
CA PHE A 28 18.37 0.86 -3.79
C PHE A 28 19.68 1.04 -3.04
N ILE A 29 19.77 1.97 -2.07
CA ILE A 29 20.99 2.31 -1.34
C ILE A 29 21.06 1.63 0.03
N ASN A 30 22.28 1.62 0.63
CA ASN A 30 22.53 0.96 1.92
C ASN A 30 22.17 1.83 3.12
N ASN A 31 22.49 3.13 3.06
CA ASN A 31 22.20 4.08 4.12
C ASN A 31 21.13 5.07 3.65
N THR A 32 19.93 4.94 4.19
CA THR A 32 18.77 5.75 3.84
C THR A 32 18.59 6.99 4.72
N ASP A 33 19.41 7.16 5.78
CA ASP A 33 19.33 8.28 6.73
C ASP A 33 19.58 9.64 6.10
N LYS A 34 20.24 9.66 4.98
CA LYS A 34 20.60 10.82 4.19
C LYS A 34 19.63 11.12 3.04
N VAL A 35 18.56 10.32 2.89
CA VAL A 35 17.58 10.47 1.81
C VAL A 35 16.35 11.19 2.36
N PHE A 36 15.97 12.26 1.71
CA PHE A 36 14.82 13.07 2.09
C PHE A 36 13.91 13.28 0.90
N LEU A 37 12.60 13.14 1.15
CA LEU A 37 11.58 13.62 0.24
C LEU A 37 11.32 15.10 0.52
N ALA A 38 11.29 15.90 -0.52
CA ALA A 38 11.00 17.31 -0.44
C ALA A 38 10.17 17.75 -1.65
N ALA A 39 9.73 18.99 -1.65
CA ALA A 39 9.17 19.59 -2.84
C ALA A 39 10.28 20.11 -3.77
N ASP A 40 9.91 20.43 -5.01
CA ASP A 40 10.82 21.08 -5.94
C ASP A 40 11.36 22.40 -5.36
N ALA A 41 12.65 22.65 -5.52
CA ALA A 41 13.33 23.85 -4.99
C ALA A 41 12.73 25.17 -5.51
N CYS A 42 12.07 25.14 -6.67
CA CYS A 42 11.37 26.30 -7.21
C CYS A 42 10.33 26.88 -6.25
N PHE A 43 9.71 26.07 -5.39
CA PHE A 43 8.72 26.55 -4.40
C PHE A 43 9.35 27.35 -3.25
N ALA A 44 10.63 27.12 -2.91
CA ALA A 44 11.30 27.86 -1.85
C ALA A 44 11.69 29.29 -2.26
N HIS A 45 11.85 29.53 -3.55
CA HIS A 45 12.24 30.85 -4.05
C HIS A 45 11.09 31.84 -3.89
N LYS A 46 11.31 32.91 -3.13
CA LYS A 46 10.35 34.03 -3.03
C LYS A 46 10.40 34.87 -4.29
N ILE A 47 9.24 35.20 -4.80
CA ILE A 47 9.10 36.23 -5.82
C ILE A 47 8.74 37.54 -5.10
N GLU A 48 9.60 38.54 -5.18
CA GLU A 48 9.33 39.85 -4.66
C GLU A 48 8.48 40.62 -5.66
N GLY A 49 7.26 40.93 -5.30
CA GLY A 49 6.27 41.70 -6.07
C GLY A 49 4.92 41.62 -5.36
N LYS A 50 4.20 42.72 -5.27
CA LYS A 50 2.83 42.70 -4.74
C LYS A 50 1.95 41.89 -5.70
N HIS A 51 1.41 40.79 -5.26
CA HIS A 51 0.27 40.14 -5.88
C HIS A 51 -0.99 40.95 -5.54
N GLU A 52 -1.21 42.05 -6.20
CA GLU A 52 -2.56 42.61 -6.28
C GLU A 52 -3.35 41.70 -7.24
N PRO A 53 -4.63 41.40 -6.99
CA PRO A 53 -5.47 40.73 -7.93
C PRO A 53 -5.63 41.60 -9.16
N ILE A 54 -4.79 41.41 -10.14
CA ILE A 54 -4.90 42.04 -11.46
C ILE A 54 -6.21 41.49 -12.06
N VAL A 55 -7.06 42.39 -12.55
CA VAL A 55 -8.17 42.00 -13.43
C VAL A 55 -7.52 41.16 -14.54
N LYS A 56 -7.79 39.85 -14.51
CA LYS A 56 -7.16 38.90 -15.46
C LYS A 56 -7.78 39.15 -16.84
N ASP A 57 -6.95 39.57 -17.77
CA ASP A 57 -7.30 39.48 -19.17
C ASP A 57 -7.63 38.04 -19.52
N LYS A 58 -8.45 37.79 -20.54
CA LYS A 58 -8.81 36.40 -20.96
C LYS A 58 -7.62 35.74 -21.67
N ILE A 59 -6.61 35.33 -20.91
CA ILE A 59 -5.37 34.75 -21.44
C ILE A 59 -5.21 33.30 -20.94
N ILE A 60 -5.03 32.37 -21.86
CA ILE A 60 -4.63 31.00 -21.58
C ILE A 60 -3.15 30.83 -21.95
N GLY A 61 -2.35 30.36 -20.99
CA GLY A 61 -0.95 30.03 -21.23
C GLY A 61 -0.79 28.61 -21.77
N PHE A 62 0.19 28.40 -22.65
CA PHE A 62 0.53 27.07 -23.12
C PHE A 62 2.03 26.86 -23.28
N THR A 63 2.49 25.65 -22.88
CA THR A 63 3.87 25.20 -23.11
C THR A 63 3.90 23.94 -23.95
N PRO A 64 4.36 23.95 -25.18
CA PRO A 64 4.50 22.77 -26.02
C PRO A 64 5.74 21.96 -25.64
N LEU A 65 5.73 20.69 -26.03
CA LEU A 65 6.88 19.78 -25.91
C LEU A 65 7.04 18.96 -27.17
N LYS A 66 8.24 18.97 -27.75
CA LYS A 66 8.60 18.02 -28.81
C LYS A 66 8.87 16.65 -28.19
N TYR A 67 7.80 15.87 -27.99
CA TYR A 67 7.89 14.54 -27.38
C TYR A 67 8.26 13.48 -28.41
N LYS A 68 9.08 12.52 -28.02
CA LYS A 68 9.63 11.50 -28.94
C LYS A 68 8.79 10.25 -29.08
N TYR A 69 7.74 10.09 -28.28
CA TYR A 69 6.87 8.91 -28.24
C TYR A 69 7.65 7.58 -28.31
N PRO A 70 8.47 7.26 -27.31
CA PRO A 70 9.46 6.18 -27.38
C PRO A 70 8.85 4.77 -27.51
N ASN A 71 7.55 4.63 -27.23
CA ASN A 71 6.82 3.37 -27.30
C ASN A 71 5.86 3.29 -28.50
N SER A 72 5.92 4.26 -29.43
CA SER A 72 5.07 4.27 -30.63
C SER A 72 5.82 3.70 -31.83
N ASP A 73 5.12 2.95 -32.67
CA ASP A 73 5.63 2.45 -33.97
C ASP A 73 5.80 3.60 -34.98
N ASN A 74 5.08 4.71 -34.80
CA ASN A 74 5.18 5.90 -35.63
C ASN A 74 5.23 7.20 -34.79
N PRO A 75 6.39 7.50 -34.15
CA PRO A 75 6.55 8.65 -33.27
C PRO A 75 6.27 10.00 -33.96
N LYS A 76 6.55 10.09 -35.27
CA LYS A 76 6.31 11.32 -36.02
C LYS A 76 4.82 11.59 -36.20
N TYR A 77 4.05 10.57 -36.50
CA TYR A 77 2.58 10.67 -36.62
C TYR A 77 1.96 11.07 -35.27
N GLU A 78 2.35 10.45 -34.18
CA GLU A 78 1.81 10.81 -32.85
C GLU A 78 2.14 12.26 -32.48
N PHE A 79 3.30 12.74 -32.88
CA PHE A 79 3.68 14.12 -32.60
C PHE A 79 2.88 15.12 -33.47
N GLU A 80 2.64 14.81 -34.74
CA GLU A 80 1.75 15.63 -35.60
C GLU A 80 0.31 15.65 -35.02
N LYS A 81 -0.22 14.50 -34.66
CA LYS A 81 -1.53 14.39 -34.03
C LYS A 81 -1.63 15.19 -32.72
N TYR A 82 -0.58 15.19 -31.88
CA TYR A 82 -0.54 16.04 -30.69
C TYR A 82 -0.68 17.53 -31.07
N LYS A 83 0.06 18.01 -32.07
CA LYS A 83 -0.03 19.41 -32.54
C LYS A 83 -1.43 19.74 -33.07
N GLU A 84 -2.00 18.86 -33.88
CA GLU A 84 -3.36 19.03 -34.43
C GLU A 84 -4.42 19.12 -33.32
N ILE A 85 -4.34 18.27 -32.29
CA ILE A 85 -5.26 18.30 -31.15
C ILE A 85 -5.19 19.65 -30.44
N ILE A 86 -3.98 20.15 -30.17
CA ILE A 86 -3.79 21.41 -29.45
C ILE A 86 -4.26 22.61 -30.31
N VAL A 87 -3.87 22.67 -31.57
CA VAL A 87 -4.28 23.75 -32.46
C VAL A 87 -5.80 23.80 -32.62
N ARG A 88 -6.43 22.67 -32.91
CA ARG A 88 -7.89 22.54 -32.98
C ARG A 88 -8.58 22.96 -31.68
N PHE A 89 -8.03 22.57 -30.54
CA PHE A 89 -8.58 22.94 -29.26
C PHE A 89 -8.57 24.46 -29.03
N PHE A 90 -7.46 25.12 -29.29
CA PHE A 90 -7.37 26.55 -29.15
C PHE A 90 -8.22 27.31 -30.18
N ASP A 91 -8.28 26.87 -31.43
CA ASP A 91 -9.13 27.49 -32.46
C ASP A 91 -10.61 27.48 -32.04
N ILE A 92 -11.10 26.37 -31.49
CA ILE A 92 -12.49 26.27 -30.97
C ILE A 92 -12.71 27.18 -29.78
N LEU A 93 -11.78 27.27 -28.84
CA LEU A 93 -11.90 28.18 -27.69
C LEU A 93 -11.94 29.65 -28.15
N MET A 94 -11.06 30.01 -29.09
CA MET A 94 -10.98 31.37 -29.62
C MET A 94 -12.15 31.73 -30.54
N GLU A 95 -12.80 30.76 -31.15
CA GLU A 95 -14.04 30.93 -31.92
C GLU A 95 -15.22 31.26 -30.99
N ASN A 96 -15.29 30.58 -29.83
CA ASN A 96 -16.33 30.78 -28.84
C ASN A 96 -16.13 32.04 -27.98
N ASP A 97 -14.90 32.55 -27.87
CA ASP A 97 -14.57 33.77 -27.12
C ASP A 97 -13.64 34.67 -27.95
N PRO A 98 -14.18 35.76 -28.58
CA PRO A 98 -13.41 36.65 -29.40
C PRO A 98 -12.32 37.45 -28.67
N GLU A 99 -12.41 37.56 -27.34
CA GLU A 99 -11.42 38.29 -26.53
C GLU A 99 -10.29 37.39 -26.02
N LEU A 100 -10.42 36.06 -26.19
CA LEU A 100 -9.44 35.09 -25.74
C LEU A 100 -8.13 35.21 -26.48
N VAL A 101 -7.03 35.26 -25.72
CA VAL A 101 -5.64 35.26 -26.21
C VAL A 101 -4.92 33.99 -25.72
N ILE A 102 -4.10 33.42 -26.58
CA ILE A 102 -3.23 32.29 -26.20
C ILE A 102 -1.80 32.76 -26.09
N GLU A 103 -1.18 32.62 -24.90
CA GLU A 103 0.22 32.95 -24.69
C GLU A 103 1.09 31.71 -24.63
N PHE A 104 2.06 31.62 -25.53
CA PHE A 104 3.00 30.51 -25.61
C PHE A 104 4.25 30.77 -24.78
N PHE A 105 4.63 29.83 -23.89
CA PHE A 105 5.79 29.93 -23.04
C PHE A 105 6.88 28.93 -23.43
N PRO A 106 7.95 29.32 -24.14
CA PRO A 106 9.09 28.45 -24.37
C PRO A 106 9.82 28.16 -23.06
N GLN A 107 10.22 26.92 -22.85
CA GLN A 107 10.98 26.49 -21.68
C GLN A 107 12.44 26.14 -22.02
N LEU A 108 12.71 25.76 -23.25
CA LEU A 108 14.04 25.49 -23.73
C LEU A 108 14.43 26.54 -24.80
N TYR A 109 15.68 26.97 -24.70
CA TYR A 109 16.31 27.94 -25.59
C TYR A 109 17.55 27.33 -26.25
N ASN A 110 18.17 27.99 -27.18
CA ASN A 110 19.36 27.55 -27.91
C ASN A 110 19.10 26.32 -28.82
N LYS A 111 20.03 25.34 -28.87
CA LYS A 111 19.98 24.19 -29.80
C LYS A 111 18.70 23.34 -29.69
N HIS A 112 18.06 23.37 -28.53
CA HIS A 112 16.84 22.59 -28.25
C HIS A 112 15.62 23.48 -28.00
N SER A 113 15.63 24.68 -28.63
CA SER A 113 14.59 25.67 -28.42
C SER A 113 13.19 25.13 -28.73
N ASP A 114 12.22 25.55 -27.92
CA ASP A 114 10.80 25.27 -28.17
C ASP A 114 10.20 26.24 -29.21
N LEU A 115 10.89 27.32 -29.58
CA LEU A 115 10.38 28.33 -30.50
C LEU A 115 9.97 27.78 -31.88
N PRO A 116 10.73 26.86 -32.53
CA PRO A 116 10.33 26.31 -33.81
C PRO A 116 8.95 25.62 -33.79
N ILE A 117 8.68 24.81 -32.75
CA ILE A 117 7.38 24.15 -32.61
C ILE A 117 6.26 25.15 -32.29
N ILE A 118 6.57 26.18 -31.49
CA ILE A 118 5.61 27.25 -31.18
C ILE A 118 5.18 27.95 -32.44
N TYR A 119 6.13 28.43 -33.28
CA TYR A 119 5.81 29.11 -34.53
C TYR A 119 5.13 28.20 -35.55
N GLU A 120 5.48 26.91 -35.59
CA GLU A 120 4.81 25.91 -36.41
C GLU A 120 3.33 25.77 -36.03
N MET A 121 3.05 25.66 -34.72
CA MET A 121 1.67 25.56 -34.20
C MET A 121 0.89 26.85 -34.47
N ILE A 122 1.46 28.02 -34.18
CA ILE A 122 0.83 29.32 -34.44
C ILE A 122 0.52 29.47 -35.93
N SER A 123 1.43 29.08 -36.84
CA SER A 123 1.18 29.18 -38.30
C SER A 123 -0.01 28.33 -38.75
N SER A 124 -0.31 27.25 -38.03
CA SER A 124 -1.43 26.34 -38.31
C SER A 124 -2.75 26.77 -37.64
N MET A 125 -2.74 27.77 -36.77
CA MET A 125 -3.94 28.29 -36.09
C MET A 125 -4.75 29.21 -37.00
N LYS A 126 -6.08 29.12 -36.87
CA LYS A 126 -7.04 29.99 -37.55
C LYS A 126 -6.96 31.46 -37.04
N TYR A 127 -6.78 31.61 -35.73
CA TYR A 127 -6.78 32.90 -35.02
C TYR A 127 -5.40 33.32 -34.55
N LYS A 128 -4.37 33.14 -35.39
CA LYS A 128 -2.95 33.40 -35.07
C LYS A 128 -2.66 34.84 -34.59
N ASP A 129 -3.46 35.81 -35.02
CA ASP A 129 -3.28 37.22 -34.61
C ASP A 129 -3.61 37.48 -33.14
N ARG A 130 -4.26 36.51 -32.47
CA ARG A 130 -4.56 36.53 -31.03
C ARG A 130 -3.63 35.61 -30.26
N THR A 131 -2.40 35.48 -30.71
CA THR A 131 -1.37 34.70 -30.02
C THR A 131 -0.20 35.58 -29.61
N ILE A 132 0.36 35.29 -28.42
CA ILE A 132 1.55 35.94 -27.88
C ILE A 132 2.62 34.87 -27.64
N VAL A 133 3.89 35.23 -27.86
CA VAL A 133 5.02 34.36 -27.49
C VAL A 133 5.84 35.07 -26.44
N PHE A 134 5.97 34.43 -25.26
CA PHE A 134 6.76 34.98 -24.17
C PHE A 134 8.23 35.17 -24.61
N SER A 135 8.78 36.34 -24.32
CA SER A 135 10.13 36.72 -24.75
C SER A 135 11.23 35.89 -24.14
N ASN A 136 12.20 35.44 -24.93
CA ASN A 136 13.37 34.68 -24.53
C ASN A 136 14.43 35.52 -23.78
N ASN A 137 14.27 36.82 -23.69
CA ASN A 137 15.18 37.72 -22.97
C ASN A 137 14.82 37.87 -21.48
N LYS A 138 13.72 37.25 -21.05
CA LYS A 138 13.24 37.29 -19.66
C LYS A 138 13.72 36.09 -18.88
N ASN A 139 13.97 36.27 -17.59
CA ASN A 139 14.41 35.21 -16.69
C ASN A 139 13.22 34.40 -16.12
N GLY A 140 13.52 33.33 -15.34
CA GLY A 140 12.49 32.47 -14.78
C GLY A 140 11.58 33.14 -13.73
N VAL A 141 11.99 34.26 -13.09
CA VAL A 141 11.14 35.05 -12.20
C VAL A 141 10.12 35.83 -13.00
N GLU A 142 10.58 36.51 -14.06
CA GLU A 142 9.70 37.25 -14.97
C GLU A 142 8.68 36.35 -15.65
N GLN A 143 9.09 35.11 -15.99
CA GLN A 143 8.16 34.12 -16.55
C GLN A 143 7.09 33.72 -15.52
N GLN A 144 7.44 33.52 -14.24
CA GLN A 144 6.47 33.23 -13.20
C GLN A 144 5.51 34.40 -12.98
N LEU A 145 6.00 35.65 -13.02
CA LEU A 145 5.16 36.84 -12.93
C LEU A 145 4.19 36.94 -14.11
N GLU A 146 4.62 36.59 -15.33
CA GLU A 146 3.71 36.57 -16.49
C GLU A 146 2.66 35.46 -16.34
N ILE A 147 3.09 34.26 -15.96
CA ILE A 147 2.16 33.16 -15.69
C ILE A 147 1.11 33.55 -14.64
N SER A 148 1.45 34.36 -13.64
CA SER A 148 0.49 34.79 -12.60
C SER A 148 -0.70 35.62 -13.12
N LYS A 149 -0.57 36.18 -14.34
CA LYS A 149 -1.63 36.94 -15.01
C LYS A 149 -2.63 36.08 -15.76
N LEU A 150 -2.31 34.79 -16.01
CA LEU A 150 -3.13 33.88 -16.79
C LEU A 150 -4.40 33.47 -16.05
N ASN A 151 -5.47 33.21 -16.79
CA ASN A 151 -6.67 32.57 -16.26
C ASN A 151 -6.43 31.08 -16.02
N THR A 152 -5.74 30.44 -16.97
CA THR A 152 -5.45 29.02 -16.94
C THR A 152 -4.13 28.73 -17.66
N MET A 153 -3.41 27.72 -17.20
CA MET A 153 -2.21 27.21 -17.84
C MET A 153 -2.44 25.79 -18.35
N ILE A 154 -2.10 25.52 -19.61
CA ILE A 154 -2.02 24.16 -20.17
C ILE A 154 -0.54 23.83 -20.34
N ALA A 155 -0.02 22.97 -19.49
CA ALA A 155 1.41 22.72 -19.37
C ALA A 155 1.78 21.33 -19.86
N THR A 156 2.54 21.21 -20.95
CA THR A 156 3.20 19.96 -21.34
C THR A 156 4.62 19.86 -20.74
N ARG A 157 5.18 20.95 -20.25
CA ARG A 157 6.47 21.01 -19.58
C ARG A 157 6.29 20.99 -18.05
N TYR A 158 7.07 20.17 -17.36
CA TYR A 158 7.02 20.02 -15.89
C TYR A 158 7.12 21.36 -15.15
N HIS A 159 8.14 22.18 -15.44
CA HIS A 159 8.33 23.44 -14.72
C HIS A 159 7.25 24.47 -15.00
N SER A 160 6.57 24.42 -16.15
CA SER A 160 5.43 25.29 -16.41
C SER A 160 4.24 24.98 -15.52
N ALA A 161 3.98 23.68 -15.30
CA ALA A 161 2.97 23.25 -14.32
C ALA A 161 3.38 23.64 -12.89
N VAL A 162 4.68 23.48 -12.51
CA VAL A 162 5.22 23.94 -11.23
C VAL A 162 5.01 25.44 -11.06
N PHE A 163 5.31 26.25 -12.06
CA PHE A 163 5.15 27.70 -12.00
C PHE A 163 3.68 28.11 -11.89
N ALA A 164 2.80 27.48 -12.67
CA ALA A 164 1.36 27.73 -12.58
C ALA A 164 0.82 27.41 -11.17
N CYS A 165 1.11 26.24 -10.63
CA CYS A 165 0.68 25.86 -9.28
C CYS A 165 1.27 26.79 -8.20
N LYS A 166 2.54 27.16 -8.33
CA LYS A 166 3.19 28.10 -7.39
C LYS A 166 2.56 29.48 -7.42
N MET A 167 2.20 29.96 -8.60
CA MET A 167 1.54 31.26 -8.80
C MET A 167 0.02 31.19 -8.60
N GLN A 168 -0.50 30.04 -8.16
CA GLN A 168 -1.91 29.79 -7.89
C GLN A 168 -2.79 29.98 -9.13
N VAL A 169 -2.28 29.60 -10.31
CA VAL A 169 -3.00 29.60 -11.58
C VAL A 169 -3.55 28.22 -11.84
N PRO A 170 -4.86 28.06 -12.12
CA PRO A 170 -5.46 26.79 -12.52
C PRO A 170 -4.71 26.16 -13.69
N CYS A 171 -4.38 24.86 -13.57
CA CYS A 171 -3.49 24.21 -14.52
C CYS A 171 -4.01 22.85 -14.98
N ILE A 172 -4.01 22.63 -16.31
CA ILE A 172 -4.08 21.29 -16.91
C ILE A 172 -2.66 20.85 -17.22
N CYS A 173 -2.26 19.67 -16.72
CA CYS A 173 -0.95 19.12 -17.00
C CYS A 173 -1.06 17.97 -18.02
N ILE A 174 -0.42 18.12 -19.18
CA ILE A 174 -0.25 17.04 -20.17
C ILE A 174 1.07 16.34 -19.82
N ALA A 175 0.99 15.31 -18.99
CA ALA A 175 2.13 14.61 -18.41
C ALA A 175 2.74 13.61 -19.39
N TYR A 176 4.07 13.60 -19.49
CA TYR A 176 4.86 12.60 -20.21
C TYR A 176 5.81 11.84 -19.30
N GLU A 177 5.89 12.24 -18.04
CA GLU A 177 6.72 11.62 -17.01
C GLU A 177 5.99 11.59 -15.66
N HIS A 178 6.28 10.59 -14.85
CA HIS A 178 5.68 10.37 -13.54
C HIS A 178 5.83 11.56 -12.56
N LYS A 179 6.90 12.35 -12.68
CA LYS A 179 7.14 13.52 -11.79
C LYS A 179 6.08 14.60 -11.94
N ALA A 180 5.51 14.77 -13.16
CA ALA A 180 4.44 15.73 -13.38
C ALA A 180 3.13 15.26 -12.74
N VAL A 181 2.82 13.97 -12.86
CA VAL A 181 1.67 13.34 -12.19
C VAL A 181 1.78 13.50 -10.67
N ALA A 182 2.93 13.13 -10.08
CA ALA A 182 3.15 13.24 -8.64
C ALA A 182 3.06 14.69 -8.12
N MET A 183 3.47 15.66 -8.91
CA MET A 183 3.35 17.08 -8.56
C MET A 183 1.88 17.51 -8.56
N MET A 184 1.10 17.16 -9.58
CA MET A 184 -0.33 17.47 -9.63
C MET A 184 -1.12 16.79 -8.51
N GLU A 185 -0.79 15.54 -8.17
CA GLU A 185 -1.33 14.83 -7.01
C GLU A 185 -1.07 15.59 -5.70
N SER A 186 0.14 16.16 -5.54
CA SER A 186 0.49 16.94 -4.34
C SER A 186 -0.32 18.22 -4.17
N PHE A 187 -0.93 18.71 -5.25
CA PHE A 187 -1.86 19.82 -5.27
C PHE A 187 -3.33 19.40 -5.23
N GLU A 188 -3.63 18.09 -5.14
CA GLU A 188 -4.99 17.55 -5.21
C GLU A 188 -5.66 17.84 -6.58
N LEU A 189 -4.84 17.86 -7.66
CA LEU A 189 -5.25 18.21 -9.02
C LEU A 189 -5.08 17.04 -10.02
N SER A 190 -5.20 15.79 -9.54
CA SER A 190 -5.04 14.60 -10.38
C SER A 190 -6.02 14.55 -11.55
N ASP A 191 -7.25 15.01 -11.36
CA ASP A 191 -8.31 15.02 -12.38
C ASP A 191 -8.00 15.96 -13.57
N TYR A 192 -7.06 16.87 -13.38
CA TYR A 192 -6.59 17.82 -14.41
C TYR A 192 -5.24 17.39 -15.01
N THR A 193 -4.92 16.10 -14.92
CA THR A 193 -3.68 15.53 -15.49
C THR A 193 -4.00 14.54 -16.59
N LEU A 194 -3.50 14.82 -17.80
CA LEU A 194 -3.66 14.00 -18.99
C LEU A 194 -2.34 13.32 -19.36
N ASP A 195 -2.39 12.06 -19.81
CA ASP A 195 -1.21 11.37 -20.36
C ASP A 195 -1.04 11.74 -21.85
N ILE A 196 0.14 12.25 -22.21
CA ILE A 196 0.47 12.65 -23.58
C ILE A 196 0.31 11.49 -24.59
N ASN A 197 0.56 10.24 -24.17
CA ASN A 197 0.45 9.08 -25.04
C ASN A 197 -1.02 8.71 -25.38
N ASN A 198 -1.96 9.17 -24.57
CA ASN A 198 -3.39 8.89 -24.71
C ASN A 198 -4.23 10.17 -24.89
N LEU A 199 -3.57 11.27 -25.31
CA LEU A 199 -4.23 12.56 -25.49
C LEU A 199 -5.19 12.50 -26.68
N THR A 200 -6.42 12.96 -26.47
CA THR A 200 -7.41 13.20 -27.53
C THR A 200 -8.02 14.58 -27.36
N PHE A 201 -8.63 15.08 -28.41
CA PHE A 201 -9.35 16.36 -28.37
C PHE A 201 -10.47 16.34 -27.34
N GLU A 202 -11.25 15.26 -27.28
CA GLU A 202 -12.36 15.09 -26.35
C GLU A 202 -11.88 15.09 -24.89
N LYS A 203 -10.79 14.40 -24.61
CA LYS A 203 -10.21 14.38 -23.25
C LYS A 203 -9.75 15.78 -22.83
N LEU A 204 -9.05 16.49 -23.69
CA LEU A 204 -8.57 17.84 -23.39
C LEU A 204 -9.74 18.79 -23.18
N SER A 205 -10.74 18.75 -24.04
CA SER A 205 -11.94 19.58 -23.95
C SER A 205 -12.75 19.30 -22.70
N ASN A 206 -12.98 18.02 -22.37
CA ASN A 206 -13.70 17.63 -21.17
C ASN A 206 -12.96 18.03 -19.89
N THR A 207 -11.63 17.87 -19.86
CA THR A 207 -10.80 18.30 -18.74
C THR A 207 -10.80 19.82 -18.57
N PHE A 208 -10.80 20.56 -19.67
CA PHE A 208 -10.90 22.03 -19.64
C PHE A 208 -12.26 22.50 -19.14
N THR A 209 -13.34 21.87 -19.59
CA THR A 209 -14.72 22.13 -19.09
C THR A 209 -14.81 21.82 -17.61
N LEU A 210 -14.26 20.68 -17.16
CA LEU A 210 -14.21 20.31 -15.75
C LEU A 210 -13.42 21.33 -14.92
N LEU A 211 -12.27 21.81 -15.44
CA LEU A 211 -11.46 22.84 -14.77
C LEU A 211 -12.24 24.14 -14.61
N THR A 212 -12.86 24.62 -15.70
CA THR A 212 -13.61 25.89 -15.67
C THR A 212 -14.85 25.84 -14.79
N SER A 213 -15.48 24.67 -14.66
CA SER A 213 -16.62 24.46 -13.76
C SER A 213 -16.23 24.37 -12.28
N ASN A 214 -14.96 24.09 -11.97
CA ASN A 214 -14.47 23.86 -10.61
C ASN A 214 -13.45 24.89 -10.12
N LEU A 215 -13.40 26.08 -10.72
CA LEU A 215 -12.34 27.09 -10.46
C LEU A 215 -12.23 27.47 -8.97
N GLU A 216 -13.32 27.57 -8.24
CA GLU A 216 -13.28 27.88 -6.81
C GLU A 216 -12.58 26.77 -5.98
N ILE A 217 -12.93 25.51 -6.25
CA ILE A 217 -12.33 24.34 -5.60
C ILE A 217 -10.84 24.28 -5.90
N ILE A 218 -10.47 24.50 -7.17
CA ILE A 218 -9.07 24.48 -7.63
C ILE A 218 -8.27 25.59 -6.97
N ASN A 219 -8.79 26.82 -6.92
CA ASN A 219 -8.12 27.96 -6.32
C ASN A 219 -7.89 27.74 -4.81
N ASN A 220 -8.87 27.17 -4.10
CA ASN A 220 -8.74 26.81 -2.69
C ASN A 220 -7.67 25.73 -2.49
N SER A 221 -7.63 24.72 -3.34
CA SER A 221 -6.61 23.67 -3.30
C SER A 221 -5.22 24.21 -3.61
N LEU A 222 -5.08 25.05 -4.63
CA LEU A 222 -3.81 25.71 -4.98
C LEU A 222 -3.30 26.57 -3.81
N LYS A 223 -4.14 27.43 -3.24
CA LYS A 223 -3.78 28.29 -2.10
C LYS A 223 -3.32 27.48 -0.88
N LYS A 224 -4.08 26.45 -0.51
CA LYS A 224 -3.79 25.55 0.61
C LYS A 224 -2.45 24.82 0.39
N ASN A 225 -2.27 24.20 -0.78
CA ASN A 225 -1.15 23.32 -1.03
C ASN A 225 0.14 24.09 -1.39
N THR A 226 0.06 25.29 -2.00
CA THR A 226 1.23 26.13 -2.26
C THR A 226 1.96 26.49 -0.97
N ASN A 227 1.26 26.88 0.08
CA ASN A 227 1.86 27.20 1.37
C ASN A 227 2.57 26.00 1.99
N LYS A 228 1.93 24.83 1.96
CA LYS A 228 2.44 23.57 2.47
C LYS A 228 3.72 23.12 1.72
N ILE A 229 3.67 23.15 0.40
CA ILE A 229 4.78 22.72 -0.46
C ILE A 229 5.95 23.69 -0.34
N THR A 230 5.69 25.00 -0.22
CA THR A 230 6.71 26.02 0.04
C THR A 230 7.44 25.79 1.35
N SER A 231 6.72 25.45 2.41
CA SER A 231 7.32 25.13 3.72
C SER A 231 8.21 23.88 3.65
N SER A 232 7.77 22.85 2.96
CA SER A 232 8.56 21.63 2.72
C SER A 232 9.84 21.93 1.94
N SER A 233 9.77 22.74 0.88
CA SER A 233 10.93 23.14 0.10
C SER A 233 11.93 23.97 0.93
N LYS A 234 11.46 24.90 1.76
CA LYS A 234 12.32 25.70 2.67
C LYS A 234 13.03 24.85 3.71
N SER A 235 12.36 23.86 4.30
CA SER A 235 12.97 22.95 5.27
C SER A 235 14.15 22.18 4.67
N THR A 236 14.08 21.89 3.37
CA THR A 236 15.15 21.25 2.61
C THR A 236 16.39 22.15 2.47
N ILE A 237 16.18 23.44 2.16
CA ILE A 237 17.28 24.41 2.10
C ILE A 237 17.95 24.54 3.46
N GLN A 238 17.17 24.55 4.55
CA GLN A 238 17.73 24.58 5.91
C GLN A 238 18.60 23.35 6.19
N ARG A 239 18.23 22.16 5.72
CA ARG A 239 19.07 20.93 5.88
C ARG A 239 20.39 21.02 5.15
N ILE A 240 20.40 21.57 3.92
CA ILE A 240 21.62 21.80 3.15
C ILE A 240 22.52 22.77 3.91
N HIS A 241 21.96 23.85 4.44
CA HIS A 241 22.67 24.85 5.22
C HIS A 241 23.26 24.27 6.52
N ASP A 242 22.48 23.42 7.23
CA ASP A 242 22.91 22.78 8.47
C ASP A 242 24.05 21.78 8.22
N LEU A 243 23.98 21.03 7.11
CA LEU A 243 25.06 20.15 6.66
C LEU A 243 26.34 20.96 6.38
N TYR A 244 26.20 22.07 5.66
CA TYR A 244 27.32 22.93 5.29
C TYR A 244 27.99 23.58 6.53
N LYS A 245 27.25 23.96 7.54
CA LYS A 245 27.78 24.55 8.79
C LYS A 245 28.34 23.51 9.76
N GLY A 246 28.29 22.20 9.45
CA GLY A 246 28.74 21.17 10.36
C GLY A 246 27.92 21.05 11.64
N ASN A 247 26.76 21.74 11.71
CA ASN A 247 25.83 21.59 12.80
C ASN A 247 25.10 20.25 12.63
N GLU A 248 25.51 19.25 13.40
CA GLU A 248 24.64 18.10 13.67
C GLU A 248 23.40 18.61 14.39
N THR A 249 22.37 18.99 13.62
CA THR A 249 21.05 19.19 14.20
C THR A 249 20.71 17.88 14.89
N LYS A 250 20.54 17.91 16.21
CA LYS A 250 19.95 16.79 16.94
C LYS A 250 18.69 16.40 16.20
N ARG A 251 18.76 15.32 15.43
CA ARG A 251 17.64 14.79 14.67
C ARG A 251 16.50 14.66 15.65
N ARG A 252 15.45 15.43 15.48
CA ARG A 252 14.21 15.21 16.22
C ARG A 252 13.71 13.84 15.80
N SER A 253 13.98 12.83 16.64
CA SER A 253 13.95 11.43 16.29
C SER A 253 12.58 10.93 15.86
N SER A 254 11.52 11.60 16.26
CA SER A 254 10.16 11.16 16.01
C SER A 254 9.60 11.55 14.64
N LYS A 255 9.84 12.77 14.12
CA LYS A 255 9.42 13.17 12.76
C LYS A 255 10.00 12.30 11.66
N TYR A 256 11.23 11.85 11.87
CA TYR A 256 11.93 10.95 10.93
C TYR A 256 11.66 9.49 11.19
N PHE A 257 11.05 9.14 12.30
CA PHE A 257 10.88 7.75 12.68
C PHE A 257 9.82 7.05 11.82
N VAL A 258 8.71 7.68 11.50
CA VAL A 258 7.74 7.12 10.58
C VAL A 258 8.36 7.00 9.19
N ASP A 259 9.02 8.05 8.68
CA ASP A 259 9.79 7.98 7.44
C ASP A 259 11.00 7.05 7.56
N SER A 260 11.67 6.96 8.69
CA SER A 260 12.86 6.12 8.89
C SER A 260 12.56 4.69 9.30
N LYS A 261 11.45 4.40 9.97
CA LYS A 261 10.96 3.03 10.15
C LYS A 261 10.27 2.50 8.91
N ILE A 262 9.67 3.38 8.14
CA ILE A 262 9.24 3.11 6.78
C ILE A 262 10.42 3.23 5.79
N LYS A 263 11.65 3.47 6.25
CA LYS A 263 12.90 3.31 5.46
C LYS A 263 12.90 2.03 4.67
N PHE A 264 12.21 1.04 5.18
CA PHE A 264 11.89 -0.16 4.46
C PHE A 264 10.36 -0.23 4.36
N PRO A 265 9.74 0.24 3.25
CA PRO A 265 8.34 -0.10 2.93
C PRO A 265 8.09 -1.61 3.06
N GLN A 266 9.17 -2.37 3.05
CA GLN A 266 9.28 -3.79 3.26
C GLN A 266 8.91 -4.26 4.68
N LEU A 267 9.05 -3.41 5.69
CA LEU A 267 8.71 -3.73 7.07
C LEU A 267 7.27 -3.35 7.42
N CYS A 268 6.68 -2.40 6.70
CA CYS A 268 5.30 -2.00 6.92
C CYS A 268 4.37 -3.19 6.66
N ARG A 269 3.49 -3.48 7.63
CA ARG A 269 2.52 -4.57 7.59
C ARG A 269 1.14 -4.11 7.12
N SER A 270 0.99 -2.83 6.72
CA SER A 270 -0.24 -2.22 6.21
C SER A 270 -1.43 -2.25 7.20
N CYS A 271 -1.19 -2.27 8.48
CA CYS A 271 -2.24 -2.39 9.50
C CYS A 271 -3.05 -1.10 9.74
N GLY A 272 -2.52 0.07 9.36
CA GLY A 272 -3.19 1.36 9.56
C GLY A 272 -3.07 1.97 10.96
N ALA A 273 -2.46 1.29 11.92
CA ALA A 273 -2.41 1.73 13.31
C ALA A 273 -1.79 3.12 13.53
N CYS A 274 -0.74 3.45 12.77
CA CYS A 274 -0.09 4.76 12.84
C CYS A 274 -0.98 5.91 12.35
N GLU A 275 -1.84 5.68 11.36
CA GLU A 275 -2.88 6.62 10.94
C GLU A 275 -3.94 6.76 12.02
N GLY A 276 -4.48 5.62 12.51
CA GLY A 276 -5.54 5.61 13.50
C GLY A 276 -5.19 6.24 14.84
N ILE A 277 -3.93 6.17 15.29
CA ILE A 277 -3.49 6.76 16.56
C ILE A 277 -3.07 8.23 16.45
N CYS A 278 -2.85 8.74 15.23
CA CYS A 278 -2.34 10.10 15.03
C CYS A 278 -3.39 11.15 15.42
N PRO A 279 -3.16 11.97 16.46
CA PRO A 279 -4.15 12.95 16.92
C PRO A 279 -4.38 14.08 15.91
N GLN A 280 -3.41 14.35 15.06
CA GLN A 280 -3.44 15.44 14.07
C GLN A 280 -3.72 14.96 12.64
N TYR A 281 -4.07 13.67 12.44
CA TYR A 281 -4.27 13.09 11.10
C TYR A 281 -3.07 13.29 10.16
N ALA A 282 -1.89 13.53 10.74
CA ALA A 282 -0.65 13.74 9.99
C ALA A 282 -0.13 12.50 9.26
N ILE A 283 -0.78 11.36 9.40
CA ILE A 283 -0.42 10.11 8.72
C ILE A 283 -1.66 9.58 8.00
N ARG A 284 -1.49 9.23 6.72
CA ARG A 284 -2.53 8.58 5.90
C ARG A 284 -1.97 7.32 5.25
N MET A 285 -2.76 6.24 5.25
CA MET A 285 -2.39 5.01 4.56
C MET A 285 -2.71 5.13 3.08
N GLU A 286 -1.69 5.13 2.25
CA GLU A 286 -1.80 5.26 0.80
C GLU A 286 -1.21 4.03 0.09
N LYS A 287 -1.73 3.70 -1.10
CA LYS A 287 -1.18 2.62 -1.90
C LYS A 287 0.08 3.08 -2.63
N ASN A 288 1.19 2.39 -2.43
CA ASN A 288 2.40 2.60 -3.22
C ASN A 288 2.26 1.97 -4.62
N GLN A 289 3.30 2.13 -5.46
CA GLN A 289 3.37 1.55 -6.81
C GLN A 289 3.18 0.01 -6.87
N TYR A 290 3.31 -0.70 -5.75
CA TYR A 290 3.07 -2.13 -5.63
C TYR A 290 1.69 -2.44 -5.06
N LYS A 291 0.78 -1.47 -5.04
CA LYS A 291 -0.56 -1.54 -4.45
C LYS A 291 -0.56 -2.04 -2.99
N GLN A 292 0.51 -1.76 -2.26
CA GLN A 292 0.63 -2.02 -0.85
C GLN A 292 0.33 -0.74 -0.08
N TYR A 293 -0.55 -0.80 0.92
CA TYR A 293 -0.78 0.32 1.83
C TYR A 293 0.48 0.59 2.66
N ILE A 294 0.96 1.83 2.59
CA ILE A 294 2.05 2.34 3.40
C ILE A 294 1.64 3.69 4.01
N PRO A 295 2.13 4.05 5.20
CA PRO A 295 1.84 5.36 5.76
C PRO A 295 2.60 6.46 5.03
N ASN A 296 1.88 7.51 4.68
CA ASN A 296 2.40 8.76 4.20
C ASN A 296 2.32 9.79 5.34
N LEU A 297 3.46 10.39 5.71
CA LEU A 297 3.53 11.36 6.81
C LEU A 297 3.54 12.79 6.28
N PHE A 298 2.59 13.58 6.72
CA PHE A 298 2.48 15.01 6.48
C PHE A 298 3.19 15.76 7.60
N LEU A 299 4.43 16.18 7.35
CA LEU A 299 5.32 16.78 8.36
C LEU A 299 4.77 18.06 8.98
N ASP A 300 4.06 18.85 8.18
CA ASP A 300 3.50 20.13 8.62
C ASP A 300 2.31 19.95 9.59
N GLU A 301 1.65 18.81 9.52
CA GLU A 301 0.56 18.43 10.43
C GLU A 301 1.08 17.70 11.69
N CYS A 302 2.35 17.27 11.68
CA CYS A 302 2.93 16.44 12.74
C CYS A 302 3.39 17.26 13.94
N ILE A 303 2.83 16.97 15.11
CA ILE A 303 3.21 17.61 16.40
C ILE A 303 4.29 16.85 17.18
N ASP A 304 4.90 15.85 16.57
CA ASP A 304 6.04 15.10 17.13
C ASP A 304 5.74 14.32 18.44
N CYS A 305 4.52 13.81 18.60
CA CYS A 305 4.08 13.15 19.82
C CYS A 305 4.50 11.68 19.98
N ASP A 306 5.17 11.11 19.00
CA ASP A 306 5.70 9.74 18.97
C ASP A 306 4.68 8.57 19.13
N LYS A 307 3.36 8.85 19.13
CA LYS A 307 2.32 7.84 19.29
C LYS A 307 2.33 6.80 18.18
N CYS A 308 2.60 7.23 16.94
CA CYS A 308 2.68 6.35 15.78
C CYS A 308 3.81 5.32 15.87
N ASN A 309 4.90 5.67 16.54
CA ASN A 309 5.99 4.76 16.83
C ASN A 309 5.61 3.74 17.90
N LYS A 310 5.04 4.21 19.00
CA LYS A 310 4.67 3.35 20.12
C LYS A 310 3.68 2.27 19.72
N ILE A 311 2.71 2.61 18.85
CA ILE A 311 1.71 1.64 18.39
C ILE A 311 2.24 0.69 17.31
N CYS A 312 3.29 1.06 16.57
CA CYS A 312 3.74 0.29 15.42
C CYS A 312 4.17 -1.14 15.82
N PRO A 313 3.65 -2.20 15.17
CA PRO A 313 4.05 -3.58 15.47
C PRO A 313 5.46 -3.92 14.95
N VAL A 314 6.12 -2.98 14.27
CA VAL A 314 7.49 -3.08 13.78
C VAL A 314 8.38 -2.23 14.68
N GLN A 315 8.69 -2.72 15.88
CA GLN A 315 9.50 -2.02 16.87
C GLN A 315 10.82 -2.75 17.14
N GLU A 316 11.71 -2.09 17.89
CA GLU A 316 12.84 -2.76 18.53
C GLU A 316 12.30 -3.86 19.45
N ASN A 317 12.95 -5.04 19.45
CA ASN A 317 12.53 -6.23 20.22
C ASN A 317 11.20 -6.87 19.78
N MET A 318 10.77 -6.70 18.53
CA MET A 318 9.54 -7.33 18.02
C MET A 318 9.63 -8.88 17.92
N PHE A 319 10.82 -9.45 18.09
CA PHE A 319 11.02 -10.89 18.03
C PHE A 319 11.05 -11.47 19.44
N ASN A 320 10.01 -12.19 19.78
CA ASN A 320 9.97 -13.02 20.98
C ASN A 320 10.37 -14.47 20.66
N ASP A 321 10.79 -15.22 21.66
CA ASP A 321 11.20 -16.62 21.52
C ASP A 321 10.02 -17.60 21.66
N THR A 322 8.78 -17.09 21.80
CA THR A 322 7.58 -17.93 21.84
C THR A 322 7.29 -18.56 20.47
N ILE A 323 6.68 -19.73 20.47
CA ILE A 323 6.32 -20.47 19.26
C ILE A 323 4.89 -20.17 18.81
N ILE A 324 3.94 -20.22 19.74
CA ILE A 324 2.53 -19.92 19.52
C ILE A 324 2.01 -18.85 20.48
N GLY A 325 2.85 -18.33 21.38
CA GLY A 325 2.51 -17.39 22.44
C GLY A 325 1.81 -18.07 23.62
N LYS A 326 1.65 -17.33 24.73
CA LYS A 326 0.98 -17.84 25.92
C LYS A 326 -0.47 -18.23 25.63
N TYR A 327 -0.94 -19.29 26.25
CA TYR A 327 -2.31 -19.78 26.09
C TYR A 327 -2.80 -20.50 27.36
N ARG A 328 -4.13 -20.51 27.57
CA ARG A 328 -4.82 -21.21 28.63
C ARG A 328 -5.34 -22.57 28.13
N LYS A 329 -6.04 -22.57 26.97
CA LYS A 329 -6.66 -23.77 26.43
C LYS A 329 -6.58 -23.79 24.90
N ILE A 330 -6.49 -24.99 24.33
CA ILE A 330 -6.56 -25.20 22.87
C ILE A 330 -7.70 -26.17 22.61
N VAL A 331 -8.65 -25.77 21.78
CA VAL A 331 -9.82 -26.57 21.46
C VAL A 331 -10.10 -26.55 19.95
N ILE A 332 -10.83 -27.55 19.48
CA ILE A 332 -11.52 -27.52 18.21
C ILE A 332 -13.00 -27.29 18.48
N ALA A 333 -13.60 -26.37 17.74
CA ALA A 333 -14.96 -25.95 18.01
C ALA A 333 -15.74 -25.68 16.73
N LYS A 334 -17.07 -25.71 16.81
CA LYS A 334 -17.97 -25.27 15.74
C LYS A 334 -19.25 -24.69 16.30
N SER A 335 -19.88 -23.81 15.52
CA SER A 335 -21.21 -23.30 15.79
C SER A 335 -22.25 -24.43 15.69
N THR A 336 -23.25 -24.43 16.57
CA THR A 336 -24.41 -25.32 16.48
C THR A 336 -25.48 -24.78 15.52
N ASP A 337 -25.40 -23.47 15.17
CA ASP A 337 -26.22 -22.86 14.13
C ASP A 337 -25.70 -23.25 12.75
N SER A 338 -26.56 -23.95 11.97
CA SER A 338 -26.21 -24.45 10.65
C SER A 338 -25.94 -23.34 9.62
N GLU A 339 -26.68 -22.23 9.69
CA GLU A 339 -26.54 -21.12 8.77
C GLU A 339 -25.25 -20.31 9.05
N ILE A 340 -24.94 -20.07 10.34
CA ILE A 340 -23.68 -19.44 10.74
C ILE A 340 -22.50 -20.33 10.37
N ASN A 341 -22.61 -21.64 10.57
CA ASN A 341 -21.58 -22.60 10.21
C ASN A 341 -21.31 -22.58 8.69
N LYS A 342 -22.37 -22.62 7.87
CA LYS A 342 -22.30 -22.59 6.40
C LYS A 342 -21.73 -21.29 5.85
N ARG A 343 -22.08 -20.13 6.41
CA ARG A 343 -21.51 -18.82 6.01
C ARG A 343 -20.09 -18.60 6.53
N GLY A 344 -19.69 -19.33 7.55
CA GLY A 344 -18.34 -19.26 8.14
C GLY A 344 -17.28 -19.82 7.21
N SER A 345 -16.04 -19.37 7.35
CA SER A 345 -14.89 -19.92 6.62
C SER A 345 -14.47 -21.31 7.15
N SER A 346 -14.78 -21.59 8.40
CA SER A 346 -14.36 -22.84 9.10
C SER A 346 -15.14 -22.94 10.41
N GLY A 347 -16.22 -23.70 10.44
CA GLY A 347 -17.01 -23.99 11.64
C GLY A 347 -17.81 -22.83 12.27
N GLY A 348 -17.77 -21.61 11.72
CA GLY A 348 -18.63 -20.48 12.12
C GLY A 348 -18.40 -19.87 13.51
N VAL A 349 -17.39 -20.33 14.29
CA VAL A 349 -17.19 -19.96 15.70
C VAL A 349 -16.97 -18.47 15.93
N VAL A 350 -16.23 -17.78 15.02
CA VAL A 350 -15.97 -16.35 15.14
C VAL A 350 -17.29 -15.56 15.06
N SER A 351 -18.09 -15.80 14.02
CA SER A 351 -19.37 -15.12 13.84
C SER A 351 -20.35 -15.43 14.98
N GLN A 352 -20.36 -16.68 15.46
CA GLN A 352 -21.18 -17.10 16.59
C GLN A 352 -20.82 -16.37 17.88
N LEU A 353 -19.51 -16.28 18.20
CA LEU A 353 -19.05 -15.56 19.40
C LEU A 353 -19.26 -14.05 19.28
N LEU A 354 -19.17 -13.47 18.09
CA LEU A 354 -19.47 -12.06 17.88
C LEU A 354 -20.97 -11.76 18.13
N SER A 355 -21.89 -12.56 17.56
CA SER A 355 -23.31 -12.45 17.82
C SER A 355 -23.64 -12.64 19.29
N PHE A 356 -23.16 -13.75 19.89
CA PHE A 356 -23.39 -14.06 21.29
C PHE A 356 -22.88 -12.98 22.24
N GLY A 357 -21.71 -12.41 21.96
CA GLY A 357 -21.12 -11.40 22.82
C GLY A 357 -21.87 -10.07 22.81
N ILE A 358 -22.46 -9.66 21.69
CA ILE A 358 -23.39 -8.50 21.62
C ILE A 358 -24.66 -8.81 22.45
N ASP A 359 -25.28 -9.96 22.21
CA ASP A 359 -26.54 -10.34 22.86
C ASP A 359 -26.41 -10.50 24.40
N ASN A 360 -25.24 -10.89 24.87
CA ASN A 360 -24.94 -11.09 26.28
C ASN A 360 -24.08 -9.97 26.89
N HIS A 361 -23.98 -8.82 26.23
CA HIS A 361 -23.34 -7.60 26.71
C HIS A 361 -21.87 -7.71 27.10
N TYR A 362 -21.10 -8.64 26.49
CA TYR A 362 -19.66 -8.70 26.64
C TYR A 362 -18.98 -7.51 25.96
N PHE A 363 -19.59 -6.99 24.92
CA PHE A 363 -19.19 -5.78 24.18
C PHE A 363 -20.41 -5.18 23.48
N LYS A 364 -20.29 -3.88 23.11
CA LYS A 364 -21.36 -3.12 22.43
C LYS A 364 -21.09 -2.92 20.92
N GLN A 365 -19.84 -3.09 20.49
CA GLN A 365 -19.43 -2.85 19.13
C GLN A 365 -18.54 -3.98 18.61
N ILE A 366 -18.75 -4.37 17.37
CA ILE A 366 -17.91 -5.29 16.62
C ILE A 366 -17.15 -4.49 15.55
N ILE A 367 -15.85 -4.62 15.52
CA ILE A 367 -15.00 -4.00 14.52
C ILE A 367 -14.41 -5.10 13.64
N THR A 368 -14.69 -5.03 12.36
CA THR A 368 -14.26 -6.05 11.40
C THR A 368 -14.05 -5.44 10.02
N VAL A 369 -13.84 -6.26 8.99
CA VAL A 369 -13.73 -5.83 7.60
C VAL A 369 -14.84 -6.44 6.75
N GLU A 370 -15.39 -5.64 5.85
CA GLU A 370 -16.37 -6.08 4.87
C GLU A 370 -15.89 -5.81 3.45
N ASN A 371 -16.27 -6.69 2.51
CA ASN A 371 -16.01 -6.44 1.10
C ASN A 371 -16.90 -5.30 0.62
N GLN A 372 -16.33 -4.36 -0.13
CA GLN A 372 -17.12 -3.38 -0.86
C GLN A 372 -17.78 -4.03 -2.08
N GLU A 373 -19.05 -3.73 -2.28
CA GLU A 373 -19.75 -4.15 -3.49
C GLU A 373 -19.03 -3.65 -4.75
N ASN A 374 -18.99 -4.47 -5.76
CA ASN A 374 -18.35 -4.17 -7.06
C ASN A 374 -16.85 -3.82 -7.00
N LYS A 375 -16.15 -4.17 -5.92
CA LYS A 375 -14.71 -3.87 -5.77
C LYS A 375 -13.93 -5.02 -5.14
N ILE A 376 -12.63 -5.10 -5.48
CA ILE A 376 -11.66 -6.00 -4.82
C ILE A 376 -11.10 -5.35 -3.53
N ILE A 377 -11.92 -4.67 -2.76
CA ILE A 377 -11.46 -3.93 -1.58
C ILE A 377 -12.30 -4.37 -0.39
N ALA A 378 -11.65 -4.57 0.75
CA ALA A 378 -12.32 -4.75 2.02
C ALA A 378 -12.04 -3.53 2.91
N ASP A 379 -13.09 -2.92 3.42
CA ASP A 379 -12.99 -1.75 4.30
C ASP A 379 -13.33 -2.09 5.75
N PRO A 380 -12.75 -1.37 6.71
CA PRO A 380 -13.14 -1.44 8.10
C PRO A 380 -14.58 -0.97 8.31
N ILE A 381 -15.36 -1.76 9.05
CA ILE A 381 -16.71 -1.40 9.48
C ILE A 381 -16.87 -1.57 10.98
N ILE A 382 -17.84 -0.85 11.55
CA ILE A 382 -18.29 -0.97 12.93
C ILE A 382 -19.73 -1.44 12.89
N VAL A 383 -20.05 -2.52 13.62
CA VAL A 383 -21.37 -3.10 13.74
C VAL A 383 -21.75 -3.07 15.24
N ASP A 384 -22.93 -2.56 15.56
CA ASP A 384 -23.45 -2.40 16.92
C ASP A 384 -24.67 -3.30 17.23
N SER A 385 -24.96 -4.24 16.34
CA SER A 385 -26.04 -5.20 16.45
C SER A 385 -25.59 -6.61 16.05
N ASN A 386 -26.38 -7.63 16.38
CA ASN A 386 -26.16 -9.01 15.97
C ASN A 386 -26.60 -9.29 14.52
N THR A 387 -27.29 -8.33 13.89
CA THR A 387 -27.73 -8.42 12.51
C THR A 387 -26.62 -7.99 11.56
N ASN A 388 -26.47 -8.72 10.44
CA ASN A 388 -25.52 -8.39 9.38
C ASN A 388 -24.03 -8.41 9.78
N ILE A 389 -23.64 -9.24 10.74
CA ILE A 389 -22.23 -9.45 11.05
C ILE A 389 -21.53 -10.07 9.83
N PRO A 390 -20.53 -9.39 9.23
CA PRO A 390 -19.82 -9.91 8.08
C PRO A 390 -19.12 -11.23 8.39
N SER A 391 -19.27 -12.19 7.53
CA SER A 391 -18.65 -13.50 7.65
C SER A 391 -17.61 -13.76 6.56
N GLY A 392 -16.86 -14.85 6.70
CA GLY A 392 -15.90 -15.30 5.71
C GLY A 392 -14.55 -14.56 5.75
N SER A 393 -13.51 -15.24 5.29
CA SER A 393 -12.13 -14.72 5.26
C SER A 393 -11.91 -13.78 4.07
N LYS A 394 -11.05 -12.77 4.25
CA LYS A 394 -10.54 -11.89 3.18
C LYS A 394 -9.03 -12.07 3.07
N TYR A 395 -8.51 -12.32 1.85
CA TYR A 395 -7.08 -12.57 1.63
C TYR A 395 -6.31 -11.37 1.07
N ILE A 396 -6.94 -10.20 1.05
CA ILE A 396 -6.36 -8.92 0.62
C ILE A 396 -6.09 -8.00 1.81
N SER A 397 -5.15 -7.08 1.60
CA SER A 397 -4.77 -6.11 2.63
C SER A 397 -5.83 -5.03 2.82
N SER A 398 -6.24 -4.80 4.05
CA SER A 398 -7.07 -3.67 4.48
C SER A 398 -6.39 -3.01 5.69
N PRO A 399 -6.22 -1.69 5.73
CA PRO A 399 -5.65 -1.00 6.90
C PRO A 399 -6.70 -0.83 8.00
N LEU A 400 -7.10 -1.94 8.64
CA LEU A 400 -8.22 -1.99 9.60
C LEU A 400 -8.10 -0.94 10.71
N LEU A 401 -6.88 -0.76 11.25
CA LEU A 401 -6.67 0.12 12.41
C LEU A 401 -6.61 1.63 12.07
N ARG A 402 -6.86 2.03 10.82
CA ARG A 402 -6.97 3.46 10.48
C ARG A 402 -8.11 4.16 11.22
N ASN A 403 -9.14 3.42 11.61
CA ASN A 403 -10.30 3.91 12.35
C ASN A 403 -10.18 3.76 13.87
N LEU A 404 -8.97 3.48 14.41
CA LEU A 404 -8.72 3.20 15.83
C LEU A 404 -9.30 4.24 16.79
N LYS A 405 -9.41 5.49 16.38
CA LYS A 405 -9.99 6.59 17.19
C LYS A 405 -11.46 6.39 17.54
N HIS A 406 -12.18 5.59 16.76
CA HIS A 406 -13.59 5.28 16.95
C HIS A 406 -13.81 4.03 17.82
N PHE A 407 -12.73 3.36 18.25
CA PHE A 407 -12.83 2.15 19.06
C PHE A 407 -12.98 2.51 20.52
N THR A 408 -13.91 1.85 21.19
CA THR A 408 -14.17 2.02 22.59
C THR A 408 -13.67 0.81 23.40
N LYS A 409 -13.61 0.92 24.73
CA LYS A 409 -13.29 -0.22 25.60
C LYS A 409 -14.33 -1.33 25.54
N GLU A 410 -15.55 -0.99 25.16
CA GLU A 410 -16.67 -1.93 25.00
C GLU A 410 -16.74 -2.52 23.57
N SER A 411 -15.61 -2.53 22.86
CA SER A 411 -15.52 -3.08 21.49
C SER A 411 -14.83 -4.44 21.49
N VAL A 412 -15.24 -5.30 20.56
CA VAL A 412 -14.47 -6.46 20.12
C VAL A 412 -13.93 -6.20 18.71
N ILE A 413 -12.73 -6.63 18.45
CA ILE A 413 -12.13 -6.45 17.12
C ILE A 413 -11.61 -7.78 16.56
N THR A 414 -11.94 -8.06 15.29
CA THR A 414 -11.40 -9.22 14.56
C THR A 414 -10.19 -8.79 13.74
N VAL A 415 -9.02 -9.29 14.09
CA VAL A 415 -7.73 -8.78 13.59
C VAL A 415 -6.76 -9.86 13.18
N LEU A 416 -5.76 -9.44 12.42
CA LEU A 416 -4.56 -10.23 12.10
C LEU A 416 -3.49 -10.08 13.20
N PRO A 417 -2.48 -10.97 13.26
CA PRO A 417 -1.45 -10.96 14.31
C PRO A 417 -0.74 -9.60 14.47
N CYS A 418 -0.40 -8.95 13.36
CA CYS A 418 0.27 -7.64 13.41
C CYS A 418 -0.64 -6.51 13.93
N GLU A 419 -1.94 -6.61 13.69
CA GLU A 419 -2.92 -5.66 14.20
C GLU A 419 -3.17 -5.87 15.69
N ALA A 420 -3.28 -7.14 16.13
CA ALA A 420 -3.38 -7.49 17.55
C ALA A 420 -2.18 -6.94 18.33
N GLN A 421 -0.96 -7.12 17.83
CA GLN A 421 0.25 -6.58 18.43
C GLN A 421 0.22 -5.05 18.51
N ALA A 422 -0.22 -4.37 17.44
CA ALA A 422 -0.32 -2.92 17.42
C ALA A 422 -1.27 -2.39 18.50
N ILE A 423 -2.44 -3.01 18.67
CA ILE A 423 -3.41 -2.63 19.71
C ILE A 423 -2.82 -2.81 21.10
N ARG A 424 -2.16 -3.93 21.37
CA ARG A 424 -1.53 -4.21 22.68
C ARG A 424 -0.36 -3.30 23.01
N ASN A 425 0.34 -2.78 22.00
CA ASN A 425 1.43 -1.82 22.21
C ASN A 425 0.97 -0.51 22.90
N VAL A 426 -0.31 -0.19 22.88
CA VAL A 426 -0.89 1.01 23.51
C VAL A 426 -1.85 0.68 24.67
N ASN A 427 -1.81 -0.55 25.18
CA ASN A 427 -2.58 -1.00 26.35
C ASN A 427 -4.08 -0.67 26.29
N THR A 428 -4.73 -1.04 25.17
CA THR A 428 -6.18 -0.90 25.06
C THR A 428 -6.90 -2.08 25.70
N ASP A 429 -8.03 -1.84 26.35
CA ASP A 429 -8.87 -2.86 26.98
C ASP A 429 -9.84 -3.55 25.98
N ILE A 430 -9.65 -3.32 24.69
CA ILE A 430 -10.46 -3.91 23.63
C ILE A 430 -10.31 -5.44 23.63
N ILE A 431 -11.42 -6.17 23.47
CA ILE A 431 -11.38 -7.63 23.27
C ILE A 431 -10.85 -7.92 21.86
N ILE A 432 -9.85 -8.77 21.77
CA ILE A 432 -9.19 -9.07 20.48
C ILE A 432 -9.45 -10.52 20.06
N PHE A 433 -10.14 -10.67 18.92
CA PHE A 433 -10.29 -11.93 18.21
C PHE A 433 -9.21 -11.98 17.11
N GLY A 434 -8.20 -12.80 17.29
CA GLY A 434 -7.06 -12.91 16.39
C GLY A 434 -7.24 -14.03 15.38
N LEU A 435 -6.98 -13.77 14.10
CA LEU A 435 -7.03 -14.77 13.05
C LEU A 435 -5.62 -15.29 12.75
N PHE A 436 -5.47 -16.60 12.56
CA PHE A 436 -4.20 -17.18 12.10
C PHE A 436 -3.84 -16.57 10.73
N CYS A 437 -2.63 -16.09 10.58
CA CYS A 437 -2.21 -15.41 9.36
C CYS A 437 -0.81 -15.82 8.90
N SER A 438 -0.72 -16.44 7.73
CA SER A 438 0.58 -16.71 7.11
C SER A 438 1.15 -15.47 6.41
N LYS A 439 0.30 -14.76 5.67
CA LYS A 439 0.63 -13.56 4.89
C LYS A 439 -0.63 -12.91 4.33
N LEU A 440 -0.53 -11.65 3.96
CA LEU A 440 -1.52 -10.94 3.15
C LEU A 440 -1.02 -10.74 1.71
N SER A 441 -1.95 -10.74 0.78
CA SER A 441 -1.72 -10.33 -0.60
C SER A 441 -2.36 -8.97 -0.87
N ASN A 442 -1.91 -8.31 -1.93
CA ASN A 442 -2.59 -7.15 -2.48
C ASN A 442 -3.63 -7.56 -3.54
N GLU A 443 -4.36 -6.58 -4.06
CA GLU A 443 -5.41 -6.76 -5.06
C GLU A 443 -4.91 -7.38 -6.39
N ASP A 444 -3.61 -7.26 -6.73
CA ASP A 444 -3.06 -7.83 -7.96
C ASP A 444 -3.16 -9.37 -8.00
N LEU A 445 -3.32 -10.03 -6.85
CA LEU A 445 -3.61 -11.46 -6.82
C LEU A 445 -4.94 -11.76 -7.53
N ILE A 446 -5.97 -10.98 -7.24
CA ILE A 446 -7.30 -11.14 -7.84
C ILE A 446 -7.31 -10.63 -9.29
N ASN A 447 -6.67 -9.48 -9.55
CA ASN A 447 -6.49 -8.96 -10.90
C ASN A 447 -5.86 -9.99 -11.85
N TYR A 448 -4.87 -10.74 -11.37
CA TYR A 448 -4.27 -11.83 -12.13
C TYR A 448 -5.29 -12.93 -12.48
N LEU A 449 -6.16 -13.31 -11.54
CA LEU A 449 -7.19 -14.32 -11.78
C LEU A 449 -8.24 -13.83 -12.78
N ILE A 450 -8.67 -12.57 -12.67
CA ILE A 450 -9.63 -11.93 -13.56
C ILE A 450 -9.11 -11.94 -15.00
N GLN A 451 -7.86 -11.54 -15.21
CA GLN A 451 -7.26 -11.55 -16.55
C GLN A 451 -7.14 -12.95 -17.14
N LYS A 452 -6.99 -13.99 -16.30
CA LYS A 452 -6.99 -15.38 -16.77
C LYS A 452 -8.38 -15.88 -17.16
N SER A 453 -9.43 -15.23 -16.70
CA SER A 453 -10.82 -15.54 -17.05
C SER A 453 -11.34 -14.74 -18.25
N ASN A 454 -10.50 -13.89 -18.87
CA ASN A 454 -10.85 -12.96 -19.95
C ASN A 454 -11.98 -11.96 -19.57
N CYS A 455 -12.11 -11.66 -18.27
CA CYS A 455 -13.08 -10.69 -17.78
C CYS A 455 -12.39 -9.39 -17.40
N HIS A 456 -13.15 -8.31 -17.25
CA HIS A 456 -12.67 -7.00 -16.84
C HIS A 456 -12.92 -6.76 -15.35
N TYR A 457 -12.07 -5.93 -14.73
CA TYR A 457 -12.20 -5.54 -13.32
C TYR A 457 -13.54 -4.85 -13.02
N ASP A 458 -13.98 -3.97 -13.90
CA ASP A 458 -15.20 -3.17 -13.74
C ASP A 458 -16.49 -3.99 -13.83
N ASP A 459 -16.40 -5.25 -14.24
CA ASP A 459 -17.53 -6.16 -14.33
C ASP A 459 -17.73 -7.02 -13.08
N ILE A 460 -16.88 -6.86 -12.06
CA ILE A 460 -16.99 -7.61 -10.80
C ILE A 460 -18.22 -7.12 -10.03
N VAL A 461 -19.01 -8.08 -9.56
CA VAL A 461 -20.16 -7.85 -8.65
C VAL A 461 -19.79 -8.23 -7.23
N ASP A 462 -19.15 -9.39 -7.03
CA ASP A 462 -18.85 -9.91 -5.70
C ASP A 462 -17.65 -10.85 -5.71
N ILE A 463 -16.95 -10.90 -4.58
CA ILE A 463 -15.84 -11.84 -4.35
C ILE A 463 -16.02 -12.51 -3.00
N ASN A 464 -16.20 -13.82 -3.03
CA ASN A 464 -16.19 -14.66 -1.84
C ASN A 464 -14.93 -15.53 -1.82
N TYR A 465 -14.10 -15.35 -0.79
CA TYR A 465 -12.81 -16.04 -0.72
C TYR A 465 -12.92 -17.49 -0.18
N ARG A 466 -14.06 -17.87 0.39
CA ARG A 466 -14.25 -19.21 0.99
C ARG A 466 -15.69 -19.70 0.84
N ASN A 467 -16.15 -19.81 -0.40
CA ASN A 467 -17.49 -20.29 -0.71
C ASN A 467 -17.55 -21.81 -0.89
N GLY A 468 -18.62 -22.44 -0.37
CA GLY A 468 -18.92 -23.88 -0.51
C GLY A 468 -18.24 -24.74 0.57
N GLU A 469 -18.29 -26.06 0.37
CA GLU A 469 -17.72 -27.07 1.29
C GLU A 469 -16.26 -26.79 1.65
N TRP A 470 -15.90 -27.06 2.90
CA TRP A 470 -14.55 -26.83 3.41
C TRP A 470 -13.47 -27.58 2.59
N PRO A 471 -12.33 -27.00 2.24
CA PRO A 471 -11.83 -25.67 2.61
C PRO A 471 -12.35 -24.51 1.78
N GLY A 472 -13.25 -24.73 0.83
CA GLY A 472 -13.92 -23.72 0.03
C GLY A 472 -13.23 -23.37 -1.29
N ASN A 473 -13.86 -22.44 -1.98
CA ASN A 473 -13.37 -21.88 -3.24
C ASN A 473 -13.30 -20.35 -3.13
N VAL A 474 -12.36 -19.73 -3.84
CA VAL A 474 -12.49 -18.32 -4.20
C VAL A 474 -13.47 -18.23 -5.35
N GLU A 475 -14.58 -17.55 -5.14
CA GLU A 475 -15.63 -17.31 -6.13
C GLU A 475 -15.65 -15.84 -6.51
N ILE A 476 -15.61 -15.55 -7.81
CA ILE A 476 -15.71 -14.20 -8.36
C ILE A 476 -16.93 -14.17 -9.26
N LYS A 477 -17.87 -13.27 -8.99
CA LYS A 477 -19.09 -13.06 -9.77
C LYS A 477 -18.97 -11.80 -10.61
N PHE A 478 -19.47 -11.86 -11.84
CA PHE A 478 -19.45 -10.79 -12.82
C PHE A 478 -20.87 -10.39 -13.23
N LYS A 479 -21.04 -9.19 -13.79
CA LYS A 479 -22.35 -8.59 -14.19
C LYS A 479 -23.11 -9.41 -15.23
N ASP A 480 -22.41 -10.15 -16.06
CA ASP A 480 -22.97 -11.07 -17.08
C ASP A 480 -23.45 -12.40 -16.51
N ASN A 481 -23.60 -12.51 -15.17
CA ASN A 481 -23.85 -13.74 -14.42
C ASN A 481 -22.74 -14.81 -14.54
N GLY A 482 -21.59 -14.44 -15.08
CA GLY A 482 -20.40 -15.29 -15.08
C GLY A 482 -19.88 -15.52 -13.67
N VAL A 483 -19.59 -16.79 -13.32
CA VAL A 483 -19.05 -17.16 -12.02
C VAL A 483 -17.80 -18.00 -12.20
N PHE A 484 -16.67 -17.50 -11.70
CA PHE A 484 -15.41 -18.23 -11.68
C PHE A 484 -15.08 -18.72 -10.29
N ARG A 485 -14.71 -20.01 -10.19
CA ARG A 485 -14.37 -20.68 -8.93
C ARG A 485 -12.96 -21.24 -8.97
N TYR A 486 -12.16 -20.89 -7.97
CA TYR A 486 -10.80 -21.39 -7.78
C TYR A 486 -10.70 -22.12 -6.46
N LYS A 487 -10.49 -23.45 -6.48
CA LYS A 487 -10.32 -24.25 -5.24
C LYS A 487 -9.19 -23.69 -4.37
N LEU A 488 -9.40 -23.67 -3.05
CA LEU A 488 -8.34 -23.32 -2.09
C LEU A 488 -7.27 -24.40 -1.94
N THR A 489 -7.42 -25.51 -2.68
CA THR A 489 -6.45 -26.59 -2.76
C THR A 489 -6.04 -26.82 -4.21
N ARG A 490 -4.74 -26.96 -4.47
CA ARG A 490 -4.17 -27.37 -5.78
C ARG A 490 -4.70 -26.60 -6.99
N SER A 491 -4.97 -25.30 -6.83
CA SER A 491 -5.45 -24.44 -7.91
C SER A 491 -4.42 -23.38 -8.28
N ILE A 492 -4.70 -22.63 -9.37
CA ILE A 492 -3.89 -21.48 -9.76
C ILE A 492 -3.88 -20.39 -8.68
N PHE A 493 -5.02 -20.17 -8.00
CA PHE A 493 -5.08 -19.25 -6.86
C PHE A 493 -4.07 -19.64 -5.79
N THR A 494 -4.10 -20.90 -5.32
CA THR A 494 -3.15 -21.34 -4.28
C THR A 494 -1.72 -21.36 -4.75
N ALA A 495 -1.46 -21.60 -6.03
CA ALA A 495 -0.11 -21.53 -6.59
C ALA A 495 0.43 -20.10 -6.53
N ILE A 496 -0.33 -19.12 -6.99
CA ILE A 496 0.05 -17.70 -6.97
C ILE A 496 0.11 -17.15 -5.54
N TYR A 497 -0.91 -17.40 -4.72
CA TYR A 497 -0.92 -16.98 -3.32
C TYR A 497 0.33 -17.48 -2.58
N ASN A 498 0.72 -18.74 -2.76
CA ASN A 498 1.89 -19.30 -2.10
C ASN A 498 3.22 -19.04 -2.83
N SER A 499 3.22 -18.38 -3.97
CA SER A 499 4.44 -17.95 -4.66
C SER A 499 5.09 -16.71 -4.05
N TYR A 500 4.39 -16.00 -3.15
CA TYR A 500 4.81 -14.72 -2.56
C TYR A 500 4.93 -13.55 -3.55
N TYR A 501 4.45 -13.67 -4.79
CA TYR A 501 4.52 -12.60 -5.78
C TYR A 501 3.77 -11.35 -5.34
N TYR A 502 2.53 -11.51 -4.87
CA TYR A 502 1.64 -10.41 -4.48
C TYR A 502 1.57 -10.21 -2.97
N THR A 503 2.48 -10.84 -2.24
CA THR A 503 2.54 -10.75 -0.78
C THR A 503 3.05 -9.38 -0.35
N ASN A 504 2.40 -8.79 0.65
CA ASN A 504 2.91 -7.64 1.35
C ASN A 504 4.30 -7.95 1.94
N SER A 505 5.28 -7.10 1.68
CA SER A 505 6.67 -7.36 2.04
C SER A 505 6.89 -7.45 3.54
N GLY A 506 6.16 -6.67 4.34
CA GLY A 506 6.21 -6.74 5.79
C GLY A 506 5.80 -8.12 6.33
N CYS A 507 4.99 -8.87 5.59
CA CYS A 507 4.63 -10.25 5.95
C CYS A 507 5.81 -11.21 5.91
N LEU A 508 6.83 -10.94 5.09
CA LEU A 508 8.05 -11.76 5.03
C LEU A 508 8.87 -11.67 6.33
N LEU A 509 8.73 -10.56 7.07
CA LEU A 509 9.42 -10.27 8.31
C LEU A 509 8.47 -10.30 9.53
N CYS A 510 7.29 -10.88 9.39
CA CYS A 510 6.35 -11.11 10.48
C CYS A 510 6.69 -12.42 11.20
N ASN A 511 6.82 -12.36 12.53
CA ASN A 511 7.17 -13.50 13.39
C ASN A 511 5.98 -14.12 14.15
N ASP A 512 4.77 -13.58 13.97
CA ASP A 512 3.58 -14.11 14.59
C ASP A 512 2.68 -14.80 13.55
N TYR A 513 2.27 -16.03 13.84
CA TYR A 513 1.37 -16.83 13.01
C TYR A 513 -0.01 -16.97 13.61
N THR A 514 -0.08 -17.12 14.94
CA THR A 514 -1.26 -17.55 15.68
C THR A 514 -1.99 -16.42 16.39
N ALA A 515 -1.63 -15.15 16.14
CA ALA A 515 -2.13 -13.97 16.83
C ALA A 515 -1.88 -14.03 18.35
N GLU A 516 -0.61 -14.05 18.72
CA GLU A 516 -0.14 -14.26 20.10
C GLU A 516 -0.60 -13.18 21.09
N HIS A 517 -1.01 -12.02 20.57
CA HIS A 517 -1.49 -10.86 21.34
C HIS A 517 -3.03 -10.77 21.44
N ALA A 518 -3.76 -11.76 20.93
CA ALA A 518 -5.22 -11.81 21.01
C ALA A 518 -5.73 -12.30 22.37
N ASP A 519 -7.02 -12.14 22.64
CA ASP A 519 -7.72 -12.79 23.75
C ASP A 519 -8.14 -14.22 23.39
N ILE A 520 -8.63 -14.38 22.14
CA ILE A 520 -8.93 -15.67 21.53
C ILE A 520 -8.38 -15.66 20.11
N SER A 521 -7.69 -16.72 19.72
CA SER A 521 -7.16 -16.88 18.37
C SER A 521 -7.86 -18.00 17.60
N PHE A 522 -8.09 -17.79 16.31
CA PHE A 522 -8.87 -18.70 15.48
C PHE A 522 -8.09 -19.09 14.21
N GLY A 523 -8.18 -20.37 13.84
CA GLY A 523 -7.54 -20.90 12.66
C GLY A 523 -8.19 -22.19 12.15
N ASP A 524 -7.73 -22.68 10.99
CA ASP A 524 -8.18 -23.97 10.46
C ASP A 524 -7.49 -25.15 11.15
N PRO A 525 -8.17 -26.24 11.51
CA PRO A 525 -7.55 -27.45 12.04
C PRO A 525 -6.85 -28.24 10.94
N ARG A 526 -5.52 -28.18 10.87
CA ARG A 526 -4.73 -28.87 9.82
C ARG A 526 -4.09 -30.19 10.26
N GLY A 527 -4.22 -30.58 11.53
CA GLY A 527 -3.48 -31.71 12.14
C GLY A 527 -4.19 -33.05 12.16
N GLY A 528 -5.45 -33.16 11.69
CA GLY A 528 -6.20 -34.42 11.78
C GLY A 528 -7.18 -34.62 10.61
N LYS A 529 -7.17 -35.81 10.02
CA LYS A 529 -8.09 -36.14 8.91
C LYS A 529 -9.57 -36.13 9.34
N GLN A 530 -9.87 -36.41 10.59
CA GLN A 530 -11.23 -36.43 11.15
C GLN A 530 -11.91 -35.06 11.06
N TYR A 531 -11.15 -33.98 11.29
CA TYR A 531 -11.65 -32.58 11.25
C TYR A 531 -11.78 -32.02 9.85
N GLN A 532 -11.26 -32.74 8.85
CA GLN A 532 -11.33 -32.35 7.44
C GLN A 532 -12.52 -33.02 6.71
N LYS A 533 -13.28 -33.88 7.42
CA LYS A 533 -14.45 -34.57 6.86
C LYS A 533 -15.77 -33.82 7.09
N ASP A 534 -15.74 -32.77 7.89
CA ASP A 534 -16.91 -31.92 8.15
C ASP A 534 -17.17 -31.01 6.93
N GLU A 535 -18.38 -30.99 6.44
CA GLU A 535 -18.78 -30.28 5.23
C GLU A 535 -18.40 -28.78 5.27
N PHE A 536 -18.63 -28.12 6.41
CA PHE A 536 -18.32 -26.72 6.63
C PHE A 536 -17.07 -26.50 7.53
N GLY A 537 -16.39 -27.59 7.88
CA GLY A 537 -15.18 -27.57 8.69
C GLY A 537 -15.42 -27.27 10.18
N SER A 538 -14.33 -27.14 10.89
CA SER A 538 -14.30 -26.77 12.30
C SER A 538 -13.26 -25.68 12.53
N THR A 539 -13.38 -24.92 13.61
CA THR A 539 -12.42 -23.86 13.98
C THR A 539 -11.44 -24.38 15.04
N LEU A 540 -10.15 -24.22 14.80
CA LEU A 540 -9.13 -24.36 15.83
C LEU A 540 -9.08 -23.07 16.63
N VAL A 541 -9.29 -23.18 17.95
CA VAL A 541 -9.37 -22.04 18.86
C VAL A 541 -8.24 -22.14 19.91
N ILE A 542 -7.50 -21.04 20.09
CA ILE A 542 -6.53 -20.88 21.18
C ILE A 542 -7.05 -19.78 22.11
N ILE A 543 -7.44 -20.15 23.31
CA ILE A 543 -7.90 -19.24 24.36
C ILE A 543 -6.66 -18.74 25.12
N ARG A 544 -6.49 -17.40 25.24
CA ARG A 544 -5.27 -16.79 25.74
C ARG A 544 -5.46 -15.97 27.00
N SER A 545 -6.61 -15.32 27.16
CA SER A 545 -6.91 -14.49 28.31
C SER A 545 -8.10 -15.03 29.09
N GLU A 546 -8.23 -14.64 30.37
CA GLU A 546 -9.34 -14.99 31.21
C GLU A 546 -10.68 -14.48 30.66
N ARG A 547 -10.75 -13.24 30.20
CA ARG A 547 -11.97 -12.70 29.60
C ARG A 547 -12.37 -13.43 28.32
N GLY A 548 -11.40 -13.87 27.52
CA GLY A 548 -11.64 -14.72 26.35
C GLY A 548 -12.17 -16.10 26.75
N GLU A 549 -11.64 -16.67 27.84
CA GLU A 549 -12.09 -17.95 28.38
C GLU A 549 -13.53 -17.86 28.89
N ASN A 550 -13.85 -16.82 29.67
CA ASN A 550 -15.18 -16.60 30.20
C ASN A 550 -16.25 -16.46 29.07
N LEU A 551 -15.96 -15.67 28.06
CA LEU A 551 -16.84 -15.55 26.89
C LEU A 551 -17.03 -16.89 26.16
N PHE A 552 -15.94 -17.60 25.92
CA PHE A 552 -15.98 -18.88 25.20
C PHE A 552 -16.73 -19.96 25.97
N ASN A 553 -16.41 -20.12 27.28
CA ASN A 553 -17.08 -21.12 28.12
C ASN A 553 -18.56 -20.84 28.26
N HIS A 554 -18.98 -19.57 28.42
CA HIS A 554 -20.41 -19.21 28.50
C HIS A 554 -21.15 -19.58 27.19
N ALA A 555 -20.51 -19.39 26.04
CA ALA A 555 -21.09 -19.79 24.75
C ALA A 555 -21.21 -21.34 24.62
N VAL A 556 -20.26 -22.09 25.17
CA VAL A 556 -20.31 -23.56 25.23
C VAL A 556 -21.42 -24.03 26.20
N GLU A 557 -21.52 -23.45 27.39
CA GLU A 557 -22.55 -23.73 28.38
C GLU A 557 -23.96 -23.48 27.87
N LYS A 558 -24.14 -22.45 27.04
CA LYS A 558 -25.42 -22.17 26.37
C LYS A 558 -25.68 -23.10 25.17
N GLY A 559 -24.78 -24.00 24.85
CA GLY A 559 -24.94 -24.99 23.78
C GLY A 559 -24.87 -24.40 22.35
N ILE A 560 -24.46 -23.14 22.18
CA ILE A 560 -24.35 -22.50 20.87
C ILE A 560 -23.03 -22.79 20.15
N ILE A 561 -22.04 -23.29 20.89
CA ILE A 561 -20.77 -23.78 20.38
C ILE A 561 -20.51 -25.17 20.95
N THR A 562 -20.14 -26.12 20.12
CA THR A 562 -19.56 -27.39 20.54
C THR A 562 -18.05 -27.29 20.52
N ALA A 563 -17.37 -27.81 21.54
CA ALA A 563 -15.92 -27.76 21.64
C ALA A 563 -15.34 -29.03 22.23
N GLU A 564 -14.18 -29.45 21.74
CA GLU A 564 -13.37 -30.57 22.30
C GLU A 564 -11.91 -30.14 22.41
N GLU A 565 -11.18 -30.72 23.37
CA GLU A 565 -9.75 -30.42 23.49
C GLU A 565 -8.96 -30.85 22.26
N TYR A 566 -8.04 -29.97 21.83
CA TYR A 566 -7.18 -30.25 20.69
C TYR A 566 -5.73 -30.38 21.10
N PRO A 567 -5.10 -31.55 20.90
CA PRO A 567 -3.72 -31.76 21.29
C PRO A 567 -2.76 -30.81 20.58
N ILE A 568 -1.87 -30.20 21.37
CA ILE A 568 -0.89 -29.24 20.85
C ILE A 568 0.03 -29.85 19.80
N GLU A 569 0.35 -31.14 19.91
CA GLU A 569 1.17 -31.85 18.92
C GLU A 569 0.50 -31.89 17.55
N LYS A 570 -0.84 -32.00 17.51
CA LYS A 570 -1.61 -31.97 16.27
C LYS A 570 -1.60 -30.53 15.67
N LEU A 571 -1.73 -29.50 16.51
CA LEU A 571 -1.60 -28.10 16.07
C LEU A 571 -0.24 -27.88 15.44
N ILE A 572 0.84 -28.19 16.13
CA ILE A 572 2.21 -27.99 15.66
C ILE A 572 2.46 -28.80 14.39
N THR A 573 2.02 -30.05 14.33
CA THR A 573 2.20 -30.90 13.15
C THR A 573 1.42 -30.37 11.95
N GLY A 574 0.21 -29.87 12.15
CA GLY A 574 -0.64 -29.33 11.11
C GLY A 574 -0.13 -27.99 10.55
N HIS A 575 0.52 -27.19 11.38
CA HIS A 575 0.98 -25.84 11.04
C HIS A 575 2.51 -25.70 10.99
N ILE A 576 3.23 -26.81 10.96
CA ILE A 576 4.70 -26.84 11.06
C ILE A 576 5.40 -25.95 10.03
N LYS A 577 4.87 -25.82 8.83
CA LYS A 577 5.47 -24.98 7.77
C LYS A 577 5.40 -23.51 8.09
N GLU A 578 4.25 -23.05 8.51
CA GLU A 578 4.00 -21.67 8.88
C GLU A 578 4.79 -21.29 10.12
N ILE A 579 4.76 -22.15 11.17
CA ILE A 579 5.54 -21.98 12.40
C ILE A 579 7.03 -21.93 12.07
N PHE A 580 7.54 -22.90 11.31
CA PHE A 580 8.94 -22.90 10.89
C PHE A 580 9.32 -21.63 10.11
N SER A 581 8.48 -21.24 9.16
CA SER A 581 8.71 -20.05 8.35
C SER A 581 8.77 -18.78 9.19
N LYS A 582 7.87 -18.62 10.15
CA LYS A 582 7.73 -17.38 10.94
C LYS A 582 8.60 -17.34 12.19
N LYS A 583 8.89 -18.46 12.80
CA LYS A 583 9.64 -18.51 14.07
C LYS A 583 11.12 -18.92 13.91
N ILE A 584 11.42 -19.76 12.95
CA ILE A 584 12.78 -20.29 12.77
C ILE A 584 13.46 -19.65 11.57
N ALA A 585 12.88 -19.80 10.39
CA ALA A 585 13.50 -19.32 9.14
C ALA A 585 13.54 -17.79 9.01
N ILE A 586 12.79 -17.06 9.83
CA ILE A 586 12.78 -15.60 9.81
C ILE A 586 14.13 -15.01 10.22
N LYS A 587 14.86 -15.65 11.11
CA LYS A 587 16.18 -15.21 11.59
C LYS A 587 17.13 -14.97 10.43
N ASP A 588 17.26 -15.94 9.53
CA ASP A 588 18.08 -15.82 8.32
C ASP A 588 17.54 -14.83 7.29
N ARG A 589 16.18 -14.70 7.20
CA ARG A 589 15.59 -13.72 6.29
C ARG A 589 15.98 -12.31 6.66
N ILE A 590 15.94 -11.98 7.93
CA ILE A 590 16.32 -10.67 8.45
C ILE A 590 17.75 -10.32 8.08
N MET A 591 18.68 -11.26 8.23
CA MET A 591 20.09 -11.03 7.87
C MET A 591 20.30 -10.77 6.38
N LYS A 592 19.43 -11.33 5.51
CA LYS A 592 19.51 -11.08 4.06
C LYS A 592 18.93 -9.72 3.63
N PHE A 593 18.08 -9.10 4.46
CA PHE A 593 17.46 -7.82 4.14
C PHE A 593 18.31 -6.59 4.48
N ASN A 594 19.27 -6.68 5.35
CA ASN A 594 20.38 -5.74 5.61
C ASN A 594 20.74 -5.69 7.12
N SER A 595 21.99 -6.00 7.41
CA SER A 595 22.45 -6.31 8.76
C SER A 595 22.42 -5.14 9.77
N LYS A 596 22.68 -3.90 9.35
CA LYS A 596 22.86 -2.78 10.29
C LYS A 596 21.57 -2.17 10.84
N SER A 597 20.55 -2.04 10.02
CA SER A 597 19.26 -1.44 10.46
C SER A 597 18.39 -2.44 11.21
N LEU A 598 18.53 -3.74 10.94
CA LEU A 598 17.79 -4.80 11.62
C LEU A 598 18.44 -5.24 12.92
N GLN A 599 19.75 -5.00 13.10
CA GLN A 599 20.43 -5.13 14.39
C GLN A 599 19.86 -4.17 15.44
N LYS A 600 19.37 -3.00 15.03
CA LYS A 600 18.65 -2.05 15.91
C LYS A 600 17.26 -2.54 16.32
N ILE A 601 16.69 -3.52 15.62
CA ILE A 601 15.39 -4.13 15.94
C ILE A 601 15.55 -5.27 16.99
N GLY A 602 16.66 -5.33 17.72
CA GLY A 602 16.85 -6.21 18.86
C GLY A 602 17.22 -7.66 18.54
N TYR A 603 17.70 -7.91 17.31
CA TYR A 603 18.21 -9.23 16.98
C TYR A 603 19.67 -9.38 17.46
N ARG A 604 19.86 -10.01 18.63
CA ARG A 604 21.18 -10.49 19.06
C ARG A 604 21.52 -11.78 18.30
N ASN A 605 22.67 -11.77 17.63
CA ASN A 605 23.27 -12.96 17.02
C ASN A 605 23.53 -14.01 18.10
N GLN A 606 22.58 -14.92 18.34
CA GLN A 606 22.89 -16.13 19.07
C GLN A 606 23.49 -17.12 18.07
N SER A 607 24.79 -17.29 18.14
CA SER A 607 25.55 -18.32 17.44
C SER A 607 25.20 -19.69 18.02
N ASN A 608 24.05 -20.24 17.65
CA ASN A 608 23.77 -21.64 17.89
C ASN A 608 24.01 -22.39 16.59
N SER A 609 24.91 -23.35 16.63
CA SER A 609 25.19 -24.30 15.55
C SER A 609 23.92 -25.10 15.22
N GLU A 610 23.09 -24.54 14.37
CA GLU A 610 21.88 -25.23 13.88
C GLU A 610 22.34 -26.40 12.96
N PRO A 611 21.72 -27.58 13.03
CA PRO A 611 22.04 -28.70 12.18
C PRO A 611 21.98 -28.31 10.70
N PHE A 612 22.95 -28.75 9.89
CA PHE A 612 23.08 -28.43 8.45
C PHE A 612 21.77 -28.54 7.66
N ARG A 613 20.92 -29.53 7.99
CA ARG A 613 19.60 -29.72 7.33
C ARG A 613 18.65 -28.56 7.56
N TYR A 614 18.67 -27.97 8.77
CA TYR A 614 17.83 -26.80 9.09
C TYR A 614 18.34 -25.56 8.38
N TRP A 615 19.64 -25.35 8.41
CA TRP A 615 20.28 -24.27 7.68
C TRP A 615 19.96 -24.33 6.18
N PHE A 616 20.03 -25.52 5.57
CA PHE A 616 19.77 -25.72 4.16
C PHE A 616 18.27 -25.52 3.81
N ALA A 617 17.35 -26.06 4.60
CA ALA A 617 15.91 -25.86 4.44
C ALA A 617 15.53 -24.37 4.57
N THR A 618 16.11 -23.67 5.54
CA THR A 618 15.95 -22.24 5.78
C THR A 618 16.47 -21.44 4.58
N LYS A 619 17.64 -21.80 4.07
CA LYS A 619 18.24 -21.12 2.92
C LYS A 619 17.41 -21.27 1.65
N ILE A 620 16.87 -22.45 1.38
CA ILE A 620 15.97 -22.71 0.23
C ILE A 620 14.68 -21.91 0.36
N LEU A 621 14.01 -22.01 1.52
CA LEU A 621 12.74 -21.32 1.76
C LEU A 621 12.90 -19.80 1.65
N ASN A 622 13.92 -19.24 2.29
CA ASN A 622 14.17 -17.81 2.26
C ASN A 622 14.56 -17.31 0.88
N THR A 623 15.37 -18.08 0.14
CA THR A 623 15.75 -17.74 -1.23
C THR A 623 14.52 -17.75 -2.14
N TYR A 624 13.64 -18.73 -2.00
CA TYR A 624 12.37 -18.79 -2.76
C TYR A 624 11.46 -17.59 -2.45
N MET A 625 11.22 -17.31 -1.16
CA MET A 625 10.34 -16.22 -0.71
C MET A 625 10.86 -14.86 -1.15
N ILE A 626 12.15 -14.58 -0.90
CA ILE A 626 12.78 -13.30 -1.21
C ILE A 626 12.87 -13.11 -2.72
N ASN A 627 13.37 -14.09 -3.46
CA ASN A 627 13.55 -13.95 -4.90
C ASN A 627 12.23 -13.73 -5.63
N ASN A 628 11.16 -14.40 -5.24
CA ASN A 628 9.85 -14.20 -5.85
C ASN A 628 9.28 -12.81 -5.54
N ASN A 629 9.40 -12.36 -4.30
CA ASN A 629 8.98 -11.02 -3.91
C ASN A 629 9.85 -9.93 -4.57
N TRP A 630 11.16 -10.14 -4.67
CA TRP A 630 12.10 -9.22 -5.31
C TRP A 630 12.01 -9.19 -6.84
N ARG A 631 11.74 -10.31 -7.49
CA ARG A 631 11.53 -10.34 -8.94
C ARG A 631 10.37 -9.46 -9.36
N ARG A 632 9.33 -9.40 -8.55
CA ARG A 632 8.25 -8.44 -8.73
C ARG A 632 8.72 -6.98 -8.69
N ARG A 633 9.70 -6.66 -7.84
CA ARG A 633 10.22 -5.29 -7.68
C ARG A 633 11.19 -4.87 -8.76
N LYS A 634 11.93 -5.80 -9.35
CA LYS A 634 12.88 -5.51 -10.42
C LYS A 634 12.23 -5.21 -11.76
N THR A 635 11.01 -5.67 -11.98
CA THR A 635 10.24 -5.43 -13.20
C THR A 635 9.06 -4.55 -12.84
N LEU A 636 9.17 -3.23 -13.06
CA LEU A 636 8.08 -2.25 -12.92
C LEU A 636 6.87 -2.62 -13.79
N ASN A 637 7.07 -3.43 -14.82
CA ASN A 637 6.04 -4.08 -15.65
C ASN A 637 5.81 -5.54 -15.22
N SER A 638 5.68 -5.78 -13.92
CA SER A 638 5.54 -7.13 -13.35
C SER A 638 4.31 -7.90 -13.84
N TYR A 639 3.34 -7.21 -14.40
CA TYR A 639 2.17 -7.80 -15.03
C TYR A 639 2.56 -8.64 -16.26
N GLU A 640 3.47 -8.16 -17.10
CA GLU A 640 3.94 -8.87 -18.29
C GLU A 640 4.90 -10.02 -17.95
N SER A 641 5.74 -9.88 -16.94
CA SER A 641 6.70 -10.94 -16.57
C SER A 641 6.04 -12.19 -15.98
N ILE A 642 4.84 -12.05 -15.40
CA ILE A 642 4.03 -13.19 -14.94
C ILE A 642 3.13 -13.70 -16.07
N LYS A 643 2.67 -12.82 -16.97
CA LYS A 643 1.94 -13.20 -18.19
C LYS A 643 2.71 -14.22 -19.03
N THR A 644 4.03 -14.08 -19.10
CA THR A 644 4.93 -14.97 -19.86
C THR A 644 5.30 -16.26 -19.14
N LYS A 645 5.10 -16.35 -17.81
CA LYS A 645 5.39 -17.59 -17.07
C LYS A 645 4.21 -18.55 -17.13
N ASN A 646 4.46 -19.71 -17.72
CA ASN A 646 3.50 -20.82 -17.72
C ASN A 646 3.08 -21.14 -16.26
N PRO A 647 1.78 -21.10 -15.91
CA PRO A 647 1.28 -21.45 -14.58
C PRO A 647 1.78 -22.80 -14.06
N ARG A 648 2.02 -23.75 -14.96
CA ARG A 648 2.60 -25.07 -14.63
C ARG A 648 4.01 -24.94 -14.07
N VAL A 649 4.84 -24.01 -14.57
CA VAL A 649 6.22 -23.78 -14.05
C VAL A 649 6.16 -23.21 -12.64
N ILE A 650 5.25 -22.28 -12.36
CA ILE A 650 5.06 -21.71 -11.01
C ILE A 650 4.60 -22.84 -10.05
N PHE A 651 3.68 -23.67 -10.49
CA PHE A 651 3.17 -24.80 -9.71
C PHE A 651 4.28 -25.84 -9.43
N PHE A 652 5.05 -26.24 -10.45
CA PHE A 652 6.15 -27.20 -10.31
C PHE A 652 7.27 -26.69 -9.39
N THR A 653 7.69 -25.45 -9.57
CA THR A 653 8.75 -24.85 -8.73
C THR A 653 8.33 -24.76 -7.26
N ARG A 654 7.06 -24.47 -6.99
CA ARG A 654 6.49 -24.47 -5.64
C ARG A 654 6.45 -25.87 -5.05
N TYR A 655 5.98 -26.84 -5.82
CA TYR A 655 5.80 -28.22 -5.34
C TYR A 655 7.16 -28.85 -5.02
N ALA A 656 8.15 -28.66 -5.89
CA ALA A 656 9.51 -29.12 -5.68
C ALA A 656 10.14 -28.49 -4.43
N ASN A 657 10.01 -27.16 -4.24
CA ASN A 657 10.53 -26.49 -3.05
C ASN A 657 9.80 -26.91 -1.77
N ALA A 658 8.48 -27.09 -1.81
CA ALA A 658 7.71 -27.56 -0.65
C ALA A 658 8.06 -29.02 -0.29
N LEU A 659 8.24 -29.87 -1.28
CA LEU A 659 8.66 -31.26 -1.08
C LEU A 659 10.07 -31.33 -0.49
N LEU A 660 11.00 -30.56 -1.02
CA LEU A 660 12.39 -30.50 -0.56
C LEU A 660 12.49 -29.98 0.89
N VAL A 661 11.75 -28.92 1.22
CA VAL A 661 11.68 -28.40 2.59
C VAL A 661 11.08 -29.45 3.54
N ASN A 662 10.03 -30.18 3.14
CA ASN A 662 9.44 -31.23 3.95
C ASN A 662 10.37 -32.43 4.20
N LEU A 663 11.13 -32.84 3.17
CA LEU A 663 12.13 -33.91 3.26
C LEU A 663 13.30 -33.52 4.19
N LEU A 664 13.77 -32.27 4.04
CA LEU A 664 14.88 -31.76 4.85
C LEU A 664 14.51 -31.54 6.32
N LEU A 665 13.26 -31.14 6.58
CA LEU A 665 12.82 -30.82 7.94
C LEU A 665 12.67 -32.06 8.85
N GLY A 666 12.61 -33.28 8.30
CA GLY A 666 12.54 -34.53 9.10
C GLY A 666 11.52 -34.43 10.23
N LYS A 667 10.22 -34.47 9.90
CA LYS A 667 9.07 -34.12 10.77
C LYS A 667 9.19 -34.46 12.27
N ARG A 668 9.73 -35.64 12.63
CA ARG A 668 9.74 -36.12 14.03
C ARG A 668 10.68 -35.33 14.95
N ARG A 669 11.85 -34.88 14.49
CA ARG A 669 12.82 -34.14 15.34
C ARG A 669 12.41 -32.69 15.60
N ILE A 670 11.86 -32.00 14.58
CA ILE A 670 11.37 -30.64 14.73
C ILE A 670 10.21 -30.59 15.70
N ILE A 671 9.25 -31.49 15.51
CA ILE A 671 8.07 -31.58 16.38
C ILE A 671 8.51 -31.75 17.82
N ARG A 672 9.48 -32.64 18.13
CA ARG A 672 10.00 -32.83 19.50
C ARG A 672 10.66 -31.56 20.08
N LYS A 673 11.44 -30.82 19.28
CA LYS A 673 12.09 -29.56 19.72
C LYS A 673 11.06 -28.48 19.97
N ILE A 674 10.09 -28.34 19.08
CA ILE A 674 9.02 -27.33 19.18
C ILE A 674 8.11 -27.66 20.37
N ASN A 675 7.71 -28.93 20.57
CA ASN A 675 6.88 -29.35 21.71
C ASN A 675 7.52 -29.01 23.04
N LYS A 676 8.84 -29.18 23.19
CA LYS A 676 9.55 -28.79 24.43
C LYS A 676 9.50 -27.27 24.67
N LEU A 677 9.58 -26.46 23.63
CA LEU A 677 9.51 -24.99 23.77
C LEU A 677 8.09 -24.53 24.11
N VAL A 678 7.09 -25.14 23.48
CA VAL A 678 5.68 -24.76 23.67
C VAL A 678 5.12 -25.24 25.02
N ALA A 679 5.65 -26.30 25.59
CA ALA A 679 5.24 -26.75 26.94
C ALA A 679 5.38 -25.64 28.00
N ASN A 680 6.33 -24.72 27.81
CA ASN A 680 6.55 -23.58 28.71
C ASN A 680 5.64 -22.37 28.39
N GLU A 681 4.80 -22.45 27.38
CA GLU A 681 3.91 -21.35 26.96
C GLU A 681 2.48 -21.51 27.51
N LYS A 682 2.14 -22.63 28.15
CA LYS A 682 0.87 -22.84 28.81
C LYS A 682 0.84 -22.00 30.10
N LEU A 683 -0.24 -21.22 30.30
CA LEU A 683 -0.51 -20.40 31.49
C LEU A 683 -1.07 -21.25 32.61
#